data_54c26234f9590698a2f1ef805d4caf72
#
_entry.id   54c26234f9590698a2f1ef805d4caf72
#
_cell.length_a   1.000
_cell.length_b   1.000
_cell.length_c   1.000
_cell.angle_alpha   90.00
_cell.angle_beta   90.00
_cell.angle_gamma   90.00
#
_symmetry.space_group_name_H-M   'P 1'
#
loop_
_entity.id
_entity.type
_entity.pdbx_description
1 polymer ?
#
loop_
_entity_poly.entity_id
_entity_poly.type
_entity_poly.pdbx_seq_one_letter_code
_entity_poly.pdbx_strand_id
1 'polypeptide(L)'
;LYKVLIFIGTVAIIVYFLPRDGKFNYQFDIDKPWKYGQLMATFDFPIYKDDAVVKREQDSILAAFQPYYQLDKSIEKIAISKLKADYQSHLRDIVPSSDYMRYLEKRLSEIYKAGILSTEGLDQLQKDSTTAIMVIDDKLANQRSTEQLFSVKDAYTYLLTADTAHYSPFILRQCSLNEYLYPNLSYDEQRTETAKKETLDNYAWANGIVVSGQKIIDRGEIIDQETYNILESLRKESIQRSESLGQKRLILTGQTLFVGIFILCFMLYLDLFRKDYYERKGSLSLLFTLIMFYCVVTALMVANNLYNVYIIPYAMLPVIIRVFLDSRTAFLTQVVTILICSICLRYPHEFILLQLAAGLVAIFSLRELSQRSQLFRTALLVILTYAALYFSFELITENDLSKLNGSMYTYFTVNGVLLLFTYPLLFLLEKTFGFTSNVTLVELSNINSPLLRRLSETVPGTFQHSMQVANLAAEAANRIGAKSQLVRTGALYHDIGKMENPVFFTENQSGGVNPHKNLSYEQSAQVIISHVTDGLKLAEKNNLPKVIKDFISTHHGRGKTKYFYISWKNEHPDEEPNEELFTYPGPNPFTRETAILMMADAVEAASRSLPEYTEDSINNLVDKIIDSQVEEGYFKECPITFKDIATVKSVFKEKLKTIYHTRISYPELKK
;
A
#
# COMPACT_ATOMS: atom_id res chain seq x y z
N LEU A 1 22.94 -14.44 -11.43
CA LEU A 1 23.11 -13.14 -10.76
C LEU A 1 21.77 -12.49 -10.39
N TYR A 2 20.85 -12.28 -11.36
CA TYR A 2 19.56 -11.62 -11.14
C TYR A 2 18.71 -12.26 -10.02
N LYS A 3 18.58 -13.58 -10.00
CA LYS A 3 17.83 -14.35 -8.99
C LYS A 3 18.40 -14.16 -7.58
N VAL A 4 19.71 -14.14 -7.44
CA VAL A 4 20.40 -13.90 -6.16
C VAL A 4 20.20 -12.45 -5.69
N LEU A 5 20.24 -11.48 -6.61
CA LEU A 5 19.98 -10.07 -6.29
C LEU A 5 18.54 -9.85 -5.80
N ILE A 6 17.56 -10.48 -6.45
CA ILE A 6 16.16 -10.43 -5.98
C ILE A 6 16.02 -11.01 -4.58
N PHE A 7 16.62 -12.18 -4.33
CA PHE A 7 16.59 -12.81 -3.01
C PHE A 7 17.15 -11.88 -1.93
N ILE A 8 18.41 -11.46 -2.11
CA ILE A 8 19.10 -10.59 -1.13
C ILE A 8 18.36 -9.26 -0.96
N GLY A 9 17.94 -8.63 -2.07
CA GLY A 9 17.22 -7.36 -2.04
C GLY A 9 15.88 -7.46 -1.32
N THR A 10 15.10 -8.51 -1.58
CA THR A 10 13.82 -8.74 -0.91
C THR A 10 13.99 -8.95 0.59
N VAL A 11 14.91 -9.84 1.00
CA VAL A 11 15.20 -10.09 2.42
C VAL A 11 15.68 -8.81 3.10
N ALA A 12 16.62 -8.09 2.50
CA ALA A 12 17.19 -6.88 3.06
C ALA A 12 16.13 -5.78 3.26
N ILE A 13 15.28 -5.54 2.26
CA ILE A 13 14.24 -4.52 2.33
C ILE A 13 13.19 -4.91 3.38
N ILE A 14 12.68 -6.14 3.38
CA ILE A 14 11.70 -6.57 4.37
C ILE A 14 12.27 -6.41 5.78
N VAL A 15 13.48 -6.94 6.05
CA VAL A 15 14.12 -6.88 7.36
C VAL A 15 14.44 -5.45 7.79
N TYR A 16 14.74 -4.57 6.84
CA TYR A 16 14.98 -3.15 7.15
C TYR A 16 13.75 -2.48 7.77
N PHE A 17 12.56 -2.75 7.26
CA PHE A 17 11.29 -2.16 7.72
C PHE A 17 10.67 -2.91 8.91
N LEU A 18 11.07 -4.15 9.20
CA LEU A 18 10.51 -4.89 10.34
C LEU A 18 10.79 -4.16 11.66
N PRO A 19 9.78 -4.03 12.55
CA PRO A 19 9.98 -3.43 13.87
C PRO A 19 11.01 -4.23 14.68
N ARG A 20 11.91 -3.52 15.34
CA ARG A 20 13.04 -4.11 16.11
C ARG A 20 12.87 -3.97 17.60
N ASP A 21 11.72 -3.46 18.03
CA ASP A 21 11.43 -3.30 19.45
C ASP A 21 11.31 -4.68 20.11
N GLY A 22 11.91 -4.84 21.26
CA GLY A 22 11.86 -6.10 22.02
C GLY A 22 10.40 -6.48 22.28
N LYS A 23 9.99 -7.67 21.83
CA LYS A 23 8.64 -8.15 22.08
C LYS A 23 8.48 -8.46 23.56
N PHE A 24 7.61 -7.70 24.21
CA PHE A 24 7.01 -8.15 25.46
C PHE A 24 6.04 -9.31 25.11
N ASN A 25 6.39 -10.50 25.54
CA ASN A 25 5.73 -11.74 25.07
C ASN A 25 4.33 -11.99 25.64
N TYR A 26 3.81 -11.08 26.47
CA TYR A 26 2.52 -11.24 27.12
C TYR A 26 1.50 -10.29 26.51
N GLN A 27 0.30 -10.82 26.28
CA GLN A 27 -0.87 -10.07 25.78
C GLN A 27 -1.85 -9.96 26.93
N PHE A 28 -2.27 -8.75 27.25
CA PHE A 28 -3.16 -8.48 28.38
C PHE A 28 -4.05 -7.29 28.06
N ASP A 29 -5.25 -7.35 28.57
CA ASP A 29 -6.24 -6.28 28.49
C ASP A 29 -6.90 -6.14 29.85
N ILE A 30 -7.41 -4.96 30.18
CA ILE A 30 -8.14 -4.70 31.43
C ILE A 30 -9.39 -5.58 31.49
N ASP A 31 -9.77 -6.01 32.66
CA ASP A 31 -10.94 -6.87 32.96
C ASP A 31 -10.89 -8.27 32.33
N LYS A 32 -9.76 -8.67 31.74
CA LYS A 32 -9.57 -10.03 31.21
C LYS A 32 -8.71 -10.88 32.13
N PRO A 33 -8.96 -12.19 32.19
CA PRO A 33 -8.13 -13.10 32.98
C PRO A 33 -6.74 -13.26 32.34
N TRP A 34 -5.70 -13.30 33.19
CA TRP A 34 -4.34 -13.59 32.77
C TRP A 34 -4.23 -15.03 32.25
N LYS A 35 -3.87 -15.19 30.98
CA LYS A 35 -3.87 -16.47 30.25
C LYS A 35 -2.59 -17.30 30.43
N TYR A 36 -1.52 -16.68 30.93
CA TYR A 36 -0.20 -17.27 31.03
C TYR A 36 0.06 -17.84 32.43
N GLY A 37 1.21 -18.47 32.62
CA GLY A 37 1.66 -18.90 33.95
C GLY A 37 1.93 -17.72 34.86
N GLN A 38 2.31 -18.02 36.14
CA GLN A 38 2.71 -17.00 37.10
C GLN A 38 3.79 -16.07 36.50
N LEU A 39 3.56 -14.76 36.58
CA LEU A 39 4.51 -13.76 36.16
C LEU A 39 5.18 -13.12 37.38
N MET A 40 6.49 -13.21 37.39
CA MET A 40 7.34 -12.58 38.44
C MET A 40 8.22 -11.53 37.74
N ALA A 41 8.51 -10.45 38.49
CA ALA A 41 9.43 -9.42 38.01
C ALA A 41 10.85 -10.01 37.93
N THR A 42 11.47 -9.90 36.75
CA THR A 42 12.85 -10.37 36.51
C THR A 42 13.91 -9.33 36.84
N PHE A 43 13.48 -8.07 37.08
CA PHE A 43 14.30 -6.92 37.47
C PHE A 43 13.45 -5.87 38.19
N ASP A 44 14.10 -4.95 38.88
CA ASP A 44 13.42 -3.81 39.49
C ASP A 44 12.98 -2.81 38.43
N PHE A 45 11.73 -2.33 38.55
CA PHE A 45 11.21 -1.31 37.64
C PHE A 45 10.17 -0.41 38.32
N PRO A 46 10.08 0.88 37.92
CA PRO A 46 9.08 1.79 38.45
C PRO A 46 7.70 1.52 37.80
N ILE A 47 6.65 1.75 38.58
CA ILE A 47 5.26 1.74 38.11
C ILE A 47 4.93 3.13 37.59
N TYR A 48 4.95 3.31 36.26
CA TYR A 48 4.65 4.58 35.65
C TYR A 48 3.19 4.99 35.84
N LYS A 49 2.98 6.28 36.10
CA LYS A 49 1.65 6.87 36.06
C LYS A 49 1.17 6.99 34.62
N ASP A 50 -0.15 7.00 34.42
CA ASP A 50 -0.76 7.29 33.14
C ASP A 50 -0.34 8.70 32.65
N ASP A 51 -0.01 8.83 31.37
CA ASP A 51 0.46 10.09 30.78
C ASP A 51 -0.56 11.24 30.94
N ALA A 52 -1.88 10.93 30.94
CA ALA A 52 -2.93 11.91 31.17
C ALA A 52 -2.99 12.37 32.64
N VAL A 53 -2.68 11.47 33.57
CA VAL A 53 -2.58 11.80 35.04
C VAL A 53 -1.34 12.64 35.27
N VAL A 54 -0.19 12.24 34.73
CA VAL A 54 1.07 12.99 34.83
C VAL A 54 0.88 14.42 34.34
N LYS A 55 0.26 14.59 33.16
CA LYS A 55 0.02 15.92 32.59
C LYS A 55 -0.87 16.78 33.50
N ARG A 56 -1.98 16.23 34.02
CA ARG A 56 -2.88 16.96 34.93
C ARG A 56 -2.17 17.36 36.25
N GLU A 57 -1.39 16.46 36.82
CA GLU A 57 -0.66 16.76 38.05
C GLU A 57 0.43 17.80 37.79
N GLN A 58 1.17 17.73 36.72
CA GLN A 58 2.14 18.73 36.29
C GLN A 58 1.50 20.10 36.05
N ASP A 59 0.38 20.14 35.31
CA ASP A 59 -0.38 21.38 35.10
C ASP A 59 -0.87 21.99 36.44
N SER A 60 -1.32 21.15 37.37
CA SER A 60 -1.74 21.61 38.73
C SER A 60 -0.58 22.15 39.54
N ILE A 61 0.57 21.51 39.47
CA ILE A 61 1.80 21.98 40.14
C ILE A 61 2.27 23.30 39.56
N LEU A 62 2.25 23.45 38.24
CA LEU A 62 2.60 24.70 37.57
C LEU A 62 1.61 25.82 37.83
N ALA A 63 0.32 25.52 37.97
CA ALA A 63 -0.70 26.50 38.34
C ALA A 63 -0.52 27.01 39.78
N ALA A 64 0.04 26.21 40.69
CA ALA A 64 0.34 26.59 42.08
C ALA A 64 1.75 27.20 42.26
N PHE A 65 2.54 27.26 41.19
CA PHE A 65 3.91 27.75 41.25
C PHE A 65 3.97 29.26 41.51
N GLN A 66 4.92 29.68 42.38
CA GLN A 66 5.10 31.09 42.77
C GLN A 66 6.33 31.66 42.05
N PRO A 67 6.19 32.66 41.22
CA PRO A 67 7.32 33.25 40.50
C PRO A 67 8.22 34.07 41.42
N TYR A 68 9.49 34.13 41.08
CA TYR A 68 10.51 34.83 41.86
C TYR A 68 10.66 36.29 41.38
N TYR A 69 10.73 37.19 42.37
CA TYR A 69 10.97 38.61 42.17
C TYR A 69 12.11 39.08 43.02
N GLN A 70 13.01 39.91 42.50
CA GLN A 70 14.14 40.51 43.19
C GLN A 70 13.70 41.85 43.79
N LEU A 71 13.91 42.05 45.09
CA LEU A 71 13.67 43.32 45.77
C LEU A 71 14.94 44.20 45.75
N ASP A 72 14.85 45.39 45.18
CA ASP A 72 15.93 46.39 45.15
C ASP A 72 15.71 47.45 46.23
N LYS A 73 16.45 47.28 47.35
CA LYS A 73 16.44 48.24 48.49
C LYS A 73 17.14 49.56 48.17
N SER A 74 17.92 49.68 47.09
CA SER A 74 18.57 50.92 46.72
C SER A 74 17.56 51.97 46.26
N ILE A 75 16.46 51.53 45.65
CA ILE A 75 15.39 52.40 45.18
C ILE A 75 14.69 53.14 46.33
N GLU A 76 14.42 52.46 47.44
CA GLU A 76 13.87 53.08 48.65
C GLU A 76 14.78 54.20 49.14
N LYS A 77 16.09 53.92 49.27
CA LYS A 77 17.08 54.93 49.71
C LYS A 77 17.15 56.13 48.75
N ILE A 78 17.12 55.91 47.45
CA ILE A 78 17.15 56.96 46.44
C ILE A 78 15.89 57.82 46.54
N ALA A 79 14.72 57.21 46.63
CA ALA A 79 13.44 57.92 46.73
C ALA A 79 13.33 58.76 47.99
N ILE A 80 13.73 58.21 49.15
CA ILE A 80 13.72 58.93 50.43
C ILE A 80 14.77 60.06 50.40
N SER A 81 15.98 59.86 49.84
CA SER A 81 16.99 60.88 49.73
C SER A 81 16.55 62.03 48.79
N LYS A 82 15.89 61.71 47.68
CA LYS A 82 15.28 62.70 46.77
C LYS A 82 14.22 63.50 47.49
N LEU A 83 13.30 62.85 48.20
CA LEU A 83 12.26 63.51 48.99
C LEU A 83 12.85 64.47 50.02
N LYS A 84 13.93 64.09 50.72
CA LYS A 84 14.63 64.96 51.68
C LYS A 84 15.28 66.15 51.02
N ALA A 85 15.88 65.99 49.88
CA ALA A 85 16.48 67.08 49.09
C ALA A 85 15.42 68.09 48.58
N ASP A 86 14.32 67.55 48.03
CA ASP A 86 13.21 68.33 47.55
C ASP A 86 12.45 69.06 48.67
N TYR A 87 12.43 68.50 49.85
CA TYR A 87 11.89 69.17 51.03
C TYR A 87 12.71 70.38 51.41
N GLN A 88 14.03 70.34 51.31
CA GLN A 88 14.90 71.45 51.62
C GLN A 88 14.84 72.55 50.54
N SER A 89 14.55 72.22 49.31
CA SER A 89 14.57 73.14 48.15
C SER A 89 13.23 73.85 47.91
N HIS A 90 12.07 73.16 47.97
CA HIS A 90 10.80 73.73 47.61
C HIS A 90 9.57 73.18 48.36
N LEU A 91 9.59 71.91 48.84
CA LEU A 91 8.41 71.33 49.47
C LEU A 91 8.13 71.97 50.86
N ARG A 92 9.14 72.58 51.51
CA ARG A 92 9.01 73.26 52.79
C ARG A 92 8.00 74.42 52.70
N ASP A 93 7.88 75.05 51.54
CA ASP A 93 6.95 76.16 51.34
C ASP A 93 5.51 75.69 51.01
N ILE A 94 5.34 74.43 50.67
CA ILE A 94 4.04 73.82 50.31
C ILE A 94 3.39 73.15 51.53
N VAL A 95 4.15 72.51 52.39
CA VAL A 95 3.65 71.73 53.52
C VAL A 95 3.61 72.55 54.83
N PRO A 96 2.50 72.49 55.59
CA PRO A 96 2.30 73.34 56.78
C PRO A 96 3.19 73.00 57.96
N SER A 97 3.72 71.79 58.08
CA SER A 97 4.54 71.34 59.19
C SER A 97 5.52 70.24 58.77
N SER A 98 6.59 70.08 59.51
CA SER A 98 7.59 68.98 59.34
C SER A 98 6.99 67.59 59.56
N ASP A 99 5.79 67.48 60.12
CA ASP A 99 5.11 66.24 60.35
C ASP A 99 4.66 65.59 59.06
N TYR A 100 4.32 66.42 58.03
CA TYR A 100 4.03 65.94 56.67
C TYR A 100 5.25 65.22 56.07
N MET A 101 6.44 65.73 56.31
CA MET A 101 7.67 65.10 55.85
C MET A 101 7.92 63.75 56.55
N ARG A 102 7.75 63.66 57.89
CA ARG A 102 7.85 62.42 58.61
C ARG A 102 6.81 61.39 58.21
N TYR A 103 5.58 61.84 57.93
CA TYR A 103 4.51 61.02 57.43
C TYR A 103 4.88 60.44 56.06
N LEU A 104 5.34 61.25 55.10
CA LEU A 104 5.72 60.79 53.78
C LEU A 104 6.89 59.81 53.81
N GLU A 105 7.92 60.11 54.61
CA GLU A 105 9.08 59.21 54.78
C GLU A 105 8.65 57.86 55.37
N LYS A 106 7.80 57.87 56.39
CA LYS A 106 7.29 56.65 57.00
C LYS A 106 6.44 55.83 56.02
N ARG A 107 5.52 56.49 55.31
CA ARG A 107 4.63 55.81 54.37
C ARG A 107 5.35 55.30 53.13
N LEU A 108 6.28 56.03 52.61
CA LEU A 108 7.17 55.58 51.53
C LEU A 108 7.96 54.33 51.93
N SER A 109 8.56 54.35 53.13
CA SER A 109 9.27 53.17 53.64
C SER A 109 8.37 51.95 53.80
N GLU A 110 7.13 52.13 54.28
CA GLU A 110 6.13 51.06 54.35
C GLU A 110 5.82 50.47 52.99
N ILE A 111 5.56 51.30 51.97
CA ILE A 111 5.25 50.89 50.62
C ILE A 111 6.44 50.15 50.00
N TYR A 112 7.65 50.73 50.09
CA TYR A 112 8.84 50.10 49.52
C TYR A 112 9.23 48.79 50.19
N LYS A 113 8.93 48.64 51.48
CA LYS A 113 9.10 47.37 52.20
C LYS A 113 8.06 46.33 51.76
N ALA A 114 6.83 46.74 51.46
CA ALA A 114 5.82 45.88 50.92
C ALA A 114 6.18 45.44 49.47
N GLY A 115 6.67 46.36 48.66
CA GLY A 115 7.09 46.14 47.28
C GLY A 115 6.19 46.84 46.29
N ILE A 116 6.81 47.57 45.36
CA ILE A 116 6.13 48.24 44.22
C ILE A 116 6.44 47.47 42.95
N LEU A 117 5.41 47.02 42.28
CA LEU A 117 5.49 46.41 40.95
C LEU A 117 5.13 47.46 39.87
N SER A 118 5.61 47.21 38.65
CA SER A 118 5.06 47.91 37.48
C SER A 118 3.56 47.61 37.31
N THR A 119 2.80 48.54 36.80
CA THR A 119 1.34 48.31 36.58
C THR A 119 1.12 47.09 35.68
N GLU A 120 1.94 46.92 34.66
CA GLU A 120 1.90 45.78 33.73
C GLU A 120 2.23 44.47 34.44
N GLY A 121 3.22 44.45 35.36
CA GLY A 121 3.60 43.27 36.12
C GLY A 121 2.53 42.82 37.11
N LEU A 122 1.83 43.79 37.76
CA LEU A 122 0.72 43.44 38.67
C LEU A 122 -0.50 42.93 37.89
N ASP A 123 -0.83 43.55 36.74
CA ASP A 123 -1.92 43.10 35.87
C ASP A 123 -1.67 41.70 35.35
N GLN A 124 -0.41 41.35 35.07
CA GLN A 124 -0.04 40.01 34.61
C GLN A 124 -0.25 38.96 35.72
N LEU A 125 0.22 39.23 36.95
CA LEU A 125 0.00 38.34 38.08
C LEU A 125 -1.50 38.11 38.35
N GLN A 126 -2.33 39.14 38.17
CA GLN A 126 -3.78 39.03 38.33
C GLN A 126 -4.42 38.19 37.21
N LYS A 127 -3.98 38.36 35.97
CA LYS A 127 -4.46 37.56 34.82
C LYS A 127 -4.09 36.09 35.00
N ASP A 128 -2.88 35.83 35.50
CA ASP A 128 -2.37 34.46 35.75
C ASP A 128 -2.96 33.86 37.06
N SER A 129 -3.87 34.58 37.75
CA SER A 129 -4.48 34.17 39.01
C SER A 129 -3.44 33.79 40.10
N THR A 130 -2.27 34.42 40.05
CA THR A 130 -1.19 34.16 41.03
C THR A 130 -1.49 34.88 42.31
N THR A 131 -1.70 34.13 43.38
CA THR A 131 -2.07 34.66 44.72
C THR A 131 -0.87 35.06 45.56
N ALA A 132 0.30 34.54 45.25
CA ALA A 132 1.52 34.83 46.00
C ALA A 132 2.77 34.76 45.10
N ILE A 133 3.80 35.52 45.45
CA ILE A 133 5.11 35.54 44.79
C ILE A 133 6.23 35.31 45.79
N MET A 134 7.37 34.81 45.32
CA MET A 134 8.59 34.67 46.13
C MET A 134 9.46 35.92 45.94
N VAL A 135 9.56 36.73 47.00
CA VAL A 135 10.39 37.96 46.95
C VAL A 135 11.75 37.66 47.57
N ILE A 136 12.79 37.89 46.76
CA ILE A 136 14.16 37.73 47.15
C ILE A 136 14.64 39.05 47.76
N ASP A 137 14.99 38.97 49.04
CA ASP A 137 15.59 40.07 49.79
C ASP A 137 17.00 39.65 50.22
N ASP A 138 18.03 40.19 49.59
CA ASP A 138 19.43 39.79 49.70
C ASP A 138 19.65 38.29 49.38
N LYS A 139 19.68 37.46 50.42
CA LYS A 139 19.91 36.01 50.32
C LYS A 139 18.71 35.18 50.75
N LEU A 140 17.63 35.82 51.17
CA LEU A 140 16.44 35.13 51.69
C LEU A 140 15.27 35.32 50.70
N ALA A 141 14.59 34.23 50.35
CA ALA A 141 13.36 34.26 49.62
C ALA A 141 12.16 34.12 50.55
N ASN A 142 11.28 35.12 50.57
CA ASN A 142 10.09 35.15 51.40
C ASN A 142 8.83 35.18 50.51
N GLN A 143 7.84 34.39 50.89
CA GLN A 143 6.54 34.44 50.23
C GLN A 143 5.81 35.72 50.59
N ARG A 144 5.23 36.40 49.60
CA ARG A 144 4.34 37.55 49.77
C ARG A 144 3.06 37.36 49.00
N SER A 145 1.93 37.70 49.63
CA SER A 145 0.66 37.73 48.90
C SER A 145 0.64 38.88 47.91
N THR A 146 0.08 38.63 46.70
CA THR A 146 -0.08 39.66 45.68
C THR A 146 -0.98 40.81 46.12
N GLU A 147 -1.90 40.58 47.09
CA GLU A 147 -2.75 41.61 47.71
C GLU A 147 -1.97 42.63 48.55
N GLN A 148 -0.79 42.29 49.04
CA GLN A 148 0.06 43.16 49.85
C GLN A 148 1.00 44.02 49.02
N LEU A 149 1.06 43.79 47.70
CA LEU A 149 1.92 44.53 46.81
C LEU A 149 1.21 45.76 46.26
N PHE A 150 1.98 46.77 45.98
CA PHE A 150 1.49 48.02 45.42
C PHE A 150 1.80 48.12 43.95
N SER A 151 0.82 48.57 43.12
CA SER A 151 1.17 49.23 41.85
C SER A 151 1.64 50.65 42.17
N VAL A 152 2.30 51.28 41.20
CA VAL A 152 2.68 52.71 41.34
C VAL A 152 1.42 53.56 41.59
N LYS A 153 0.26 53.22 41.02
CA LYS A 153 -1.03 53.90 41.23
C LYS A 153 -1.59 53.65 42.62
N ASP A 154 -1.54 52.42 43.11
CA ASP A 154 -2.05 52.09 44.44
C ASP A 154 -1.15 52.69 45.51
N ALA A 155 0.15 52.70 45.32
CA ALA A 155 1.13 53.37 46.21
C ALA A 155 0.83 54.88 46.29
N TYR A 156 0.58 55.50 45.16
CA TYR A 156 0.18 56.91 45.13
C TYR A 156 -1.15 57.18 45.88
N THR A 157 -2.16 56.33 45.63
CA THR A 157 -3.44 56.43 46.35
C THR A 157 -3.28 56.22 47.84
N TYR A 158 -2.48 55.26 48.25
CA TYR A 158 -2.20 54.99 49.64
C TYR A 158 -1.53 56.15 50.35
N LEU A 159 -0.51 56.80 49.72
CA LEU A 159 0.11 58.04 50.27
C LEU A 159 -0.90 59.15 50.50
N LEU A 160 -1.94 59.28 49.68
CA LEU A 160 -2.97 60.32 49.84
C LEU A 160 -4.02 59.97 50.85
N THR A 161 -4.35 58.68 51.07
CA THR A 161 -5.56 58.25 51.76
C THR A 161 -5.30 57.55 53.09
N ALA A 162 -4.04 57.15 53.40
CA ALA A 162 -3.72 56.35 54.60
C ALA A 162 -4.01 57.06 55.94
N ASP A 163 -3.99 58.39 55.98
CA ASP A 163 -4.34 59.18 57.18
C ASP A 163 -4.90 60.56 56.78
N THR A 164 -6.15 60.57 56.34
CA THR A 164 -6.83 61.80 55.91
C THR A 164 -7.35 62.65 57.08
N ALA A 165 -7.32 62.11 58.33
CA ALA A 165 -7.72 62.85 59.53
C ALA A 165 -6.66 63.84 59.96
N HIS A 166 -5.37 63.56 59.77
CA HIS A 166 -4.25 64.39 60.23
C HIS A 166 -3.55 65.09 59.02
N TYR A 167 -3.59 64.54 57.81
CA TYR A 167 -2.86 65.07 56.63
C TYR A 167 -3.81 65.30 55.47
N SER A 168 -3.87 66.58 54.98
CA SER A 168 -4.78 66.96 53.92
C SER A 168 -4.35 66.35 52.57
N PRO A 169 -5.21 65.56 51.89
CA PRO A 169 -4.90 65.03 50.56
C PRO A 169 -4.68 66.11 49.51
N PHE A 170 -5.24 67.28 49.67
CA PHE A 170 -5.05 68.44 48.78
C PHE A 170 -3.63 68.93 48.80
N ILE A 171 -3.04 69.10 50.00
CA ILE A 171 -1.63 69.49 50.18
C ILE A 171 -0.69 68.43 49.67
N LEU A 172 -0.97 67.13 49.98
CA LEU A 172 -0.16 66.00 49.49
C LEU A 172 -0.11 65.88 47.97
N ARG A 173 -1.18 66.23 47.28
CA ARG A 173 -1.18 66.25 45.83
C ARG A 173 -0.25 67.34 45.22
N GLN A 174 -0.03 68.44 45.91
CA GLN A 174 0.86 69.51 45.46
C GLN A 174 2.34 69.14 45.59
N CYS A 175 2.65 68.06 46.35
CA CYS A 175 4.02 67.59 46.57
C CYS A 175 4.58 66.70 45.46
N SER A 176 3.89 66.55 44.28
CA SER A 176 4.36 65.71 43.16
C SER A 176 4.80 64.30 43.55
N LEU A 177 3.99 63.61 44.40
CA LEU A 177 4.37 62.33 45.03
C LEU A 177 4.72 61.20 44.05
N ASN A 178 4.26 61.29 42.83
CA ASN A 178 4.58 60.36 41.75
C ASN A 178 6.09 60.35 41.39
N GLU A 179 6.82 61.42 41.69
CA GLU A 179 8.27 61.50 41.48
C GLU A 179 9.11 60.66 42.45
N TYR A 180 8.50 60.17 43.50
CA TYR A 180 9.16 59.34 44.54
C TYR A 180 8.70 57.87 44.51
N LEU A 181 7.89 57.46 43.52
CA LEU A 181 7.33 56.12 43.40
C LEU A 181 7.92 55.40 42.18
N TYR A 182 8.85 54.52 42.44
CA TYR A 182 9.47 53.70 41.40
C TYR A 182 9.26 52.21 41.73
N PRO A 183 9.03 51.36 40.74
CA PRO A 183 9.00 49.90 40.97
C PRO A 183 10.34 49.43 41.54
N ASN A 184 10.28 48.70 42.63
CA ASN A 184 11.46 48.14 43.32
C ASN A 184 11.42 46.60 43.35
N LEU A 185 10.43 45.99 42.69
CA LEU A 185 10.34 44.54 42.45
C LEU A 185 10.52 44.29 40.97
N SER A 186 11.52 43.50 40.61
CA SER A 186 11.79 43.09 39.22
C SER A 186 11.61 41.56 39.13
N TYR A 187 10.97 41.09 38.06
CA TYR A 187 10.82 39.66 37.77
C TYR A 187 12.18 39.04 37.51
N ASP A 188 12.50 37.92 38.21
CA ASP A 188 13.70 37.13 38.00
C ASP A 188 13.38 35.91 37.15
N GLU A 189 13.50 36.08 35.83
CA GLU A 189 13.20 35.05 34.87
C GLU A 189 14.09 33.80 35.05
N GLN A 190 15.39 34.02 35.21
CA GLN A 190 16.36 32.91 35.33
C GLN A 190 16.07 31.99 36.52
N ARG A 191 15.80 32.59 37.67
CA ARG A 191 15.46 31.82 38.90
C ARG A 191 14.10 31.18 38.81
N THR A 192 13.13 31.89 38.26
CA THR A 192 11.77 31.38 38.06
C THR A 192 11.79 30.13 37.17
N GLU A 193 12.45 30.19 36.01
CA GLU A 193 12.54 29.06 35.08
C GLU A 193 13.38 27.90 35.67
N THR A 194 14.45 28.20 36.39
CA THR A 194 15.24 27.17 37.10
C THR A 194 14.39 26.45 38.16
N ALA A 195 13.67 27.19 38.98
CA ALA A 195 12.82 26.63 40.02
C ALA A 195 11.62 25.85 39.46
N LYS A 196 11.02 26.32 38.35
CA LYS A 196 9.99 25.54 37.61
C LYS A 196 10.55 24.22 37.15
N LYS A 197 11.73 24.25 36.54
CA LYS A 197 12.39 23.02 36.04
C LYS A 197 12.72 22.08 37.20
N GLU A 198 13.29 22.55 38.26
CA GLU A 198 13.57 21.74 39.47
C GLU A 198 12.31 21.14 40.09
N THR A 199 11.20 21.89 40.09
CA THR A 199 9.91 21.40 40.59
C THR A 199 9.37 20.28 39.69
N LEU A 200 9.48 20.40 38.36
CA LEU A 200 9.10 19.35 37.40
C LEU A 200 10.05 18.16 37.44
N ASP A 201 11.35 18.40 37.59
CA ASP A 201 12.36 17.32 37.68
C ASP A 201 12.20 16.48 38.95
N ASN A 202 11.76 17.09 40.05
CA ASN A 202 11.46 16.43 41.32
C ASN A 202 10.06 15.79 41.37
N TYR A 203 9.26 15.92 40.30
CA TYR A 203 7.94 15.33 40.26
C TYR A 203 8.02 13.80 40.24
N ALA A 204 7.25 13.15 41.10
CA ALA A 204 7.20 11.69 41.17
C ALA A 204 6.33 11.11 40.00
N TRP A 205 6.98 10.79 38.90
CA TRP A 205 6.36 10.21 37.69
C TRP A 205 6.01 8.71 37.83
N ALA A 206 6.33 8.09 38.99
CA ALA A 206 6.02 6.70 39.31
C ALA A 206 5.25 6.60 40.62
N ASN A 207 4.32 5.64 40.71
CA ASN A 207 3.52 5.36 41.92
C ASN A 207 4.19 4.39 42.87
N GLY A 208 5.35 3.81 42.51
CA GLY A 208 6.07 2.83 43.29
C GLY A 208 7.11 2.08 42.48
N ILE A 209 7.71 1.06 43.07
CA ILE A 209 8.72 0.20 42.43
C ILE A 209 8.32 -1.25 42.65
N VAL A 210 8.35 -2.04 41.60
CA VAL A 210 8.26 -3.50 41.63
C VAL A 210 9.68 -4.04 41.72
N VAL A 211 9.98 -4.85 42.75
CA VAL A 211 11.31 -5.44 42.92
C VAL A 211 11.44 -6.79 42.23
N SER A 212 12.65 -7.11 41.80
CA SER A 212 12.98 -8.40 41.22
C SER A 212 12.57 -9.56 42.13
N GLY A 213 11.90 -10.58 41.55
CA GLY A 213 11.32 -11.70 42.30
C GLY A 213 9.95 -11.43 42.90
N GLN A 214 9.38 -10.23 42.77
CA GLN A 214 8.02 -9.95 43.21
C GLN A 214 7.01 -10.57 42.23
N LYS A 215 5.97 -11.22 42.74
CA LYS A 215 4.84 -11.72 41.94
C LYS A 215 4.03 -10.53 41.43
N ILE A 216 3.75 -10.52 40.11
CA ILE A 216 2.94 -9.51 39.47
C ILE A 216 1.49 -10.03 39.30
N ILE A 217 1.32 -11.20 38.71
CA ILE A 217 0.00 -11.79 38.44
C ILE A 217 0.11 -13.31 38.29
N ASP A 218 -0.94 -14.05 38.61
CA ASP A 218 -1.03 -15.49 38.42
C ASP A 218 -2.07 -15.88 37.38
N ARG A 219 -2.00 -17.13 36.92
CA ARG A 219 -2.90 -17.65 35.88
C ARG A 219 -4.36 -17.62 36.39
N GLY A 220 -5.22 -16.99 35.61
CA GLY A 220 -6.65 -16.86 35.91
C GLY A 220 -7.03 -15.65 36.75
N GLU A 221 -6.06 -14.89 37.31
CA GLU A 221 -6.34 -13.61 37.97
C GLU A 221 -6.84 -12.59 36.97
N ILE A 222 -7.85 -11.80 37.33
CA ILE A 222 -8.38 -10.71 36.51
C ILE A 222 -7.43 -9.54 36.55
N ILE A 223 -7.11 -8.96 35.41
CA ILE A 223 -6.24 -7.81 35.28
C ILE A 223 -7.04 -6.56 35.63
N ASP A 224 -6.91 -6.06 36.82
CA ASP A 224 -7.45 -4.75 37.22
C ASP A 224 -6.57 -3.59 36.73
N GLN A 225 -7.00 -2.35 36.94
CA GLN A 225 -6.28 -1.16 36.51
C GLN A 225 -4.88 -1.05 37.07
N GLU A 226 -4.68 -1.46 38.33
CA GLU A 226 -3.38 -1.40 39.02
C GLU A 226 -2.41 -2.42 38.39
N THR A 227 -2.84 -3.66 38.25
CA THR A 227 -2.07 -4.73 37.58
C THR A 227 -1.78 -4.38 36.10
N TYR A 228 -2.72 -3.76 35.43
CA TYR A 228 -2.51 -3.30 34.06
C TYR A 228 -1.38 -2.26 33.99
N ASN A 229 -1.37 -1.28 34.89
CA ASN A 229 -0.31 -0.27 34.96
C ASN A 229 1.07 -0.88 35.28
N ILE A 230 1.10 -1.90 36.14
CA ILE A 230 2.32 -2.66 36.44
C ILE A 230 2.82 -3.41 35.20
N LEU A 231 1.93 -4.12 34.50
CA LEU A 231 2.26 -4.87 33.27
C LEU A 231 2.72 -3.94 32.16
N GLU A 232 2.08 -2.78 32.00
CA GLU A 232 2.45 -1.78 31.01
C GLU A 232 3.82 -1.16 31.34
N SER A 233 4.10 -0.92 32.63
CA SER A 233 5.40 -0.43 33.09
C SER A 233 6.50 -1.46 32.86
N LEU A 234 6.24 -2.73 33.16
CA LEU A 234 7.15 -3.84 32.84
C LEU A 234 7.41 -3.93 31.33
N ARG A 235 6.36 -3.71 30.50
CA ARG A 235 6.51 -3.68 29.04
C ARG A 235 7.41 -2.55 28.58
N LYS A 236 7.17 -1.31 29.07
CA LYS A 236 8.01 -0.13 28.75
C LYS A 236 9.47 -0.37 29.13
N GLU A 237 9.74 -0.85 30.34
CA GLU A 237 11.08 -1.13 30.82
C GLU A 237 11.77 -2.29 30.07
N SER A 238 11.02 -3.34 29.75
CA SER A 238 11.56 -4.46 28.96
C SER A 238 11.99 -4.01 27.57
N ILE A 239 11.23 -3.10 26.95
CA ILE A 239 11.56 -2.49 25.66
C ILE A 239 12.81 -1.61 25.78
N GLN A 240 12.88 -0.72 26.77
CA GLN A 240 14.04 0.15 26.98
C GLN A 240 15.32 -0.63 27.29
N ARG A 241 15.24 -1.67 28.09
CA ARG A 241 16.40 -2.53 28.40
C ARG A 241 16.83 -3.38 27.21
N SER A 242 15.90 -3.74 26.29
CA SER A 242 16.23 -4.44 25.03
C SER A 242 17.01 -3.58 24.03
N GLU A 243 17.20 -2.31 24.30
CA GLU A 243 17.97 -1.39 23.45
C GLU A 243 19.49 -1.62 23.44
N SER A 244 20.01 -2.61 24.16
CA SER A 244 21.42 -2.95 24.05
C SER A 244 21.79 -3.35 22.62
N LEU A 245 22.92 -2.85 22.11
CA LEU A 245 23.44 -3.14 20.77
C LEU A 245 23.54 -4.64 20.48
N GLY A 246 23.78 -5.46 21.50
CA GLY A 246 23.85 -6.92 21.41
C GLY A 246 22.49 -7.54 21.10
N GLN A 247 21.45 -7.12 21.80
CA GLN A 247 20.08 -7.64 21.62
C GLN A 247 19.50 -7.21 20.26
N LYS A 248 19.73 -5.96 19.83
CA LYS A 248 19.33 -5.50 18.48
C LYS A 248 19.98 -6.34 17.36
N ARG A 249 21.23 -6.75 17.52
CA ARG A 249 21.90 -7.66 16.58
C ARG A 249 21.27 -9.06 16.56
N LEU A 250 20.93 -9.61 17.71
CA LEU A 250 20.27 -10.93 17.79
C LEU A 250 18.88 -10.90 17.16
N ILE A 251 18.08 -9.86 17.41
CA ILE A 251 16.77 -9.67 16.76
C ILE A 251 16.93 -9.56 15.23
N LEU A 252 17.88 -8.74 14.77
CA LEU A 252 18.17 -8.59 13.34
C LEU A 252 18.57 -9.93 12.70
N THR A 253 19.42 -10.70 13.38
CA THR A 253 19.83 -12.02 12.90
C THR A 253 18.63 -12.97 12.83
N GLY A 254 17.79 -13.01 13.88
CA GLY A 254 16.57 -13.82 13.90
C GLY A 254 15.59 -13.44 12.79
N GLN A 255 15.33 -12.15 12.60
CA GLN A 255 14.47 -11.65 11.52
C GLN A 255 15.03 -12.00 10.14
N THR A 256 16.33 -11.85 9.94
CA THR A 256 17.01 -12.19 8.67
C THR A 256 16.90 -13.69 8.37
N LEU A 257 17.13 -14.54 9.36
CA LEU A 257 16.99 -15.99 9.21
C LEU A 257 15.53 -16.37 8.91
N PHE A 258 14.58 -15.83 9.66
CA PHE A 258 13.16 -16.13 9.48
C PHE A 258 12.67 -15.74 8.08
N VAL A 259 12.86 -14.48 7.68
CA VAL A 259 12.47 -14.01 6.35
C VAL A 259 13.23 -14.74 5.26
N GLY A 260 14.56 -14.95 5.45
CA GLY A 260 15.41 -15.64 4.52
C GLY A 260 14.96 -17.08 4.25
N ILE A 261 14.57 -17.84 5.28
CA ILE A 261 14.07 -19.21 5.14
C ILE A 261 12.77 -19.23 4.32
N PHE A 262 11.78 -18.38 4.62
CA PHE A 262 10.51 -18.36 3.88
C PHE A 262 10.71 -17.95 2.42
N ILE A 263 11.53 -16.93 2.16
CA ILE A 263 11.85 -16.48 0.80
C ILE A 263 12.64 -17.56 0.04
N LEU A 264 13.59 -18.25 0.70
CA LEU A 264 14.32 -19.36 0.11
C LEU A 264 13.40 -20.54 -0.23
N CYS A 265 12.54 -20.95 0.69
CA CYS A 265 11.55 -22.00 0.44
C CYS A 265 10.64 -21.65 -0.75
N PHE A 266 10.21 -20.39 -0.85
CA PHE A 266 9.42 -19.92 -1.98
C PHE A 266 10.21 -19.96 -3.30
N MET A 267 11.48 -19.55 -3.30
CA MET A 267 12.35 -19.65 -4.48
C MET A 267 12.56 -21.12 -4.90
N LEU A 268 12.79 -22.01 -3.95
CA LEU A 268 12.93 -23.46 -4.23
C LEU A 268 11.64 -24.04 -4.82
N TYR A 269 10.48 -23.62 -4.30
CA TYR A 269 9.20 -24.01 -4.91
C TYR A 269 9.11 -23.58 -6.37
N LEU A 270 9.48 -22.34 -6.68
CA LEU A 270 9.46 -21.85 -8.06
C LEU A 270 10.44 -22.62 -8.95
N ASP A 271 11.64 -22.88 -8.47
CA ASP A 271 12.66 -23.61 -9.24
C ASP A 271 12.27 -25.07 -9.51
N LEU A 272 11.73 -25.76 -8.50
CA LEU A 272 11.38 -27.20 -8.61
C LEU A 272 10.04 -27.45 -9.30
N PHE A 273 9.03 -26.61 -9.07
CA PHE A 273 7.67 -26.89 -9.52
C PHE A 273 7.13 -25.92 -10.57
N ARG A 274 7.73 -24.72 -10.69
CA ARG A 274 7.26 -23.66 -11.58
C ARG A 274 8.43 -22.98 -12.30
N LYS A 275 9.24 -23.82 -12.94
CA LYS A 275 10.44 -23.37 -13.65
C LYS A 275 10.14 -22.33 -14.73
N ASP A 276 8.97 -22.40 -15.37
CA ASP A 276 8.43 -21.42 -16.30
C ASP A 276 8.34 -20.00 -15.70
N TYR A 277 7.90 -19.86 -14.44
CA TYR A 277 7.86 -18.58 -13.75
C TYR A 277 9.23 -18.17 -13.18
N TYR A 278 10.01 -19.14 -12.75
CA TYR A 278 11.34 -18.90 -12.19
C TYR A 278 12.33 -18.36 -13.23
N GLU A 279 12.21 -18.79 -14.50
CA GLU A 279 13.06 -18.33 -15.59
C GLU A 279 12.58 -16.99 -16.20
N ARG A 280 11.29 -16.73 -16.16
CA ARG A 280 10.71 -15.50 -16.68
C ARG A 280 10.91 -14.33 -15.71
N LYS A 281 11.77 -13.37 -16.07
CA LYS A 281 12.09 -12.19 -15.24
C LYS A 281 10.84 -11.43 -14.75
N GLY A 282 9.83 -11.22 -15.61
CA GLY A 282 8.60 -10.52 -15.25
C GLY A 282 7.82 -11.23 -14.16
N SER A 283 7.67 -12.57 -14.23
CA SER A 283 6.96 -13.36 -13.22
C SER A 283 7.67 -13.31 -11.87
N LEU A 284 9.00 -13.49 -11.89
CA LEU A 284 9.81 -13.46 -10.68
C LEU A 284 9.74 -12.07 -10.03
N SER A 285 9.94 -11.00 -10.81
CA SER A 285 9.82 -9.62 -10.28
C SER A 285 8.45 -9.33 -9.68
N LEU A 286 7.36 -9.69 -10.37
CA LEU A 286 6.00 -9.47 -9.88
C LEU A 286 5.79 -10.11 -8.51
N LEU A 287 6.12 -11.40 -8.37
CA LEU A 287 5.92 -12.15 -7.14
C LEU A 287 6.67 -11.52 -5.96
N PHE A 288 7.95 -11.23 -6.14
CA PHE A 288 8.78 -10.68 -5.07
C PHE A 288 8.44 -9.22 -4.76
N THR A 289 8.06 -8.41 -5.75
CA THR A 289 7.59 -7.03 -5.52
C THR A 289 6.30 -7.02 -4.71
N LEU A 290 5.35 -7.92 -5.00
CA LEU A 290 4.11 -8.01 -4.23
C LEU A 290 4.35 -8.49 -2.80
N ILE A 291 5.17 -9.54 -2.57
CA ILE A 291 5.53 -9.99 -1.22
C ILE A 291 6.16 -8.82 -0.43
N MET A 292 7.15 -8.17 -1.02
CA MET A 292 7.85 -7.04 -0.41
C MET A 292 6.89 -5.88 -0.07
N PHE A 293 6.01 -5.52 -1.01
CA PHE A 293 5.02 -4.46 -0.80
C PHE A 293 4.13 -4.72 0.41
N TYR A 294 3.52 -5.90 0.51
CA TYR A 294 2.64 -6.22 1.64
C TYR A 294 3.39 -6.29 2.96
N CYS A 295 4.60 -6.87 2.97
CA CYS A 295 5.43 -6.93 4.18
C CYS A 295 5.85 -5.54 4.67
N VAL A 296 6.26 -4.66 3.75
CA VAL A 296 6.68 -3.29 4.09
C VAL A 296 5.49 -2.45 4.58
N VAL A 297 4.34 -2.51 3.89
CA VAL A 297 3.13 -1.79 4.31
C VAL A 297 2.68 -2.25 5.70
N THR A 298 2.64 -3.56 5.94
CA THR A 298 2.31 -4.11 7.27
C THR A 298 3.28 -3.61 8.35
N ALA A 299 4.57 -3.70 8.08
CA ALA A 299 5.60 -3.26 9.03
C ALA A 299 5.50 -1.76 9.34
N LEU A 300 5.29 -0.90 8.34
CA LEU A 300 5.12 0.54 8.51
C LEU A 300 3.84 0.89 9.29
N MET A 301 2.72 0.21 9.02
CA MET A 301 1.48 0.43 9.77
C MET A 301 1.64 0.06 11.25
N VAL A 302 2.30 -1.05 11.53
CA VAL A 302 2.55 -1.49 12.90
C VAL A 302 3.53 -0.56 13.61
N ALA A 303 4.65 -0.21 12.98
CA ALA A 303 5.68 0.64 13.57
C ALA A 303 5.18 2.05 13.93
N ASN A 304 4.26 2.60 13.13
CA ASN A 304 3.73 3.96 13.33
C ASN A 304 2.34 3.97 14.00
N ASN A 305 1.82 2.84 14.46
CA ASN A 305 0.46 2.70 15.00
C ASN A 305 -0.62 3.33 14.11
N LEU A 306 -0.44 3.24 12.78
CA LEU A 306 -1.37 3.77 11.79
C LEU A 306 -2.47 2.75 11.54
N TYR A 307 -3.71 3.07 11.89
CA TYR A 307 -4.88 2.24 11.66
C TYR A 307 -4.72 0.74 12.03
N ASN A 308 -5.77 -0.04 11.85
CA ASN A 308 -5.72 -1.49 12.04
C ASN A 308 -5.23 -2.19 10.77
N VAL A 309 -4.31 -3.16 10.90
CA VAL A 309 -3.73 -3.92 9.77
C VAL A 309 -4.77 -4.70 8.96
N TYR A 310 -5.94 -4.97 9.51
CA TYR A 310 -7.05 -5.62 8.81
C TYR A 310 -7.69 -4.76 7.71
N ILE A 311 -7.33 -3.46 7.60
CA ILE A 311 -7.70 -2.61 6.47
C ILE A 311 -6.94 -3.00 5.20
N ILE A 312 -5.72 -3.55 5.32
CA ILE A 312 -4.91 -3.94 4.17
C ILE A 312 -5.60 -5.08 3.42
N PRO A 313 -5.86 -4.94 2.11
CA PRO A 313 -6.56 -5.97 1.33
C PRO A 313 -5.60 -7.11 0.93
N TYR A 314 -5.20 -7.95 1.89
CA TYR A 314 -4.29 -9.07 1.61
C TYR A 314 -4.87 -10.06 0.60
N ALA A 315 -6.19 -10.21 0.52
CA ALA A 315 -6.86 -11.04 -0.47
C ALA A 315 -6.66 -10.55 -1.92
N MET A 316 -6.24 -9.29 -2.12
CA MET A 316 -5.86 -8.75 -3.42
C MET A 316 -4.60 -9.44 -3.98
N LEU A 317 -3.66 -9.81 -3.12
CA LEU A 317 -2.42 -10.49 -3.51
C LEU A 317 -2.68 -11.78 -4.31
N PRO A 318 -3.41 -12.79 -3.79
CA PRO A 318 -3.68 -14.00 -4.54
C PRO A 318 -4.60 -13.77 -5.74
N VAL A 319 -5.47 -12.76 -5.73
CA VAL A 319 -6.28 -12.37 -6.90
C VAL A 319 -5.38 -11.93 -8.05
N ILE A 320 -4.44 -11.01 -7.80
CA ILE A 320 -3.49 -10.51 -8.81
C ILE A 320 -2.66 -11.66 -9.38
N ILE A 321 -2.10 -12.50 -8.51
CA ILE A 321 -1.24 -13.60 -8.95
C ILE A 321 -2.03 -14.61 -9.77
N ARG A 322 -3.27 -14.93 -9.37
CA ARG A 322 -4.12 -15.84 -10.10
C ARG A 322 -4.48 -15.35 -11.50
N VAL A 323 -4.69 -14.05 -11.66
CA VAL A 323 -5.01 -13.44 -12.97
C VAL A 323 -3.85 -13.60 -13.95
N PHE A 324 -2.61 -13.46 -13.50
CA PHE A 324 -1.43 -13.51 -14.37
C PHE A 324 -0.76 -14.87 -14.44
N LEU A 325 -0.84 -15.67 -13.38
CA LEU A 325 -0.14 -16.94 -13.23
C LEU A 325 -1.16 -18.08 -12.97
N ASP A 326 -1.14 -18.65 -11.76
CA ASP A 326 -2.01 -19.77 -11.40
C ASP A 326 -2.39 -19.78 -9.92
N SER A 327 -3.38 -20.63 -9.57
CA SER A 327 -3.94 -20.71 -8.21
C SER A 327 -2.97 -21.27 -7.19
N ARG A 328 -2.09 -22.22 -7.56
CA ARG A 328 -1.15 -22.85 -6.62
C ARG A 328 -0.08 -21.84 -6.20
N THR A 329 0.47 -21.13 -7.17
CA THR A 329 1.43 -20.06 -6.92
C THR A 329 0.79 -18.91 -6.15
N ALA A 330 -0.47 -18.55 -6.47
CA ALA A 330 -1.22 -17.53 -5.74
C ALA A 330 -1.39 -17.88 -4.25
N PHE A 331 -1.81 -19.13 -3.97
CA PHE A 331 -1.98 -19.59 -2.59
C PHE A 331 -0.66 -19.61 -1.82
N LEU A 332 0.40 -20.17 -2.40
CA LEU A 332 1.69 -20.26 -1.72
C LEU A 332 2.31 -18.89 -1.45
N THR A 333 2.19 -17.96 -2.41
CA THR A 333 2.63 -16.57 -2.21
C THR A 333 1.86 -15.90 -1.07
N GLN A 334 0.54 -16.12 -0.99
CA GLN A 334 -0.29 -15.64 0.11
C GLN A 334 0.19 -16.21 1.45
N VAL A 335 0.42 -17.52 1.54
CA VAL A 335 0.91 -18.16 2.76
C VAL A 335 2.23 -17.56 3.22
N VAL A 336 3.21 -17.48 2.32
CA VAL A 336 4.54 -16.92 2.63
C VAL A 336 4.44 -15.47 3.10
N THR A 337 3.66 -14.66 2.40
CA THR A 337 3.47 -13.24 2.75
C THR A 337 2.82 -13.08 4.13
N ILE A 338 1.74 -13.81 4.40
CA ILE A 338 1.02 -13.74 5.68
C ILE A 338 1.90 -14.21 6.84
N LEU A 339 2.66 -15.29 6.66
CA LEU A 339 3.58 -15.78 7.70
C LEU A 339 4.71 -14.77 7.99
N ILE A 340 5.25 -14.10 6.98
CA ILE A 340 6.24 -13.03 7.20
C ILE A 340 5.59 -11.83 7.90
N CYS A 341 4.41 -11.38 7.45
CA CYS A 341 3.70 -10.26 8.07
C CYS A 341 3.31 -10.53 9.53
N SER A 342 2.96 -11.78 9.85
CA SER A 342 2.50 -12.16 11.20
C SER A 342 3.54 -11.92 12.30
N ILE A 343 4.83 -11.88 11.94
CA ILE A 343 5.91 -11.63 12.92
C ILE A 343 5.82 -10.25 13.56
N CYS A 344 5.22 -9.27 12.88
CA CYS A 344 5.06 -7.90 13.38
C CYS A 344 3.86 -7.74 14.32
N LEU A 345 2.92 -8.70 14.33
CA LEU A 345 1.59 -8.50 14.90
C LEU A 345 1.48 -8.98 16.34
N ARG A 346 0.58 -8.34 17.08
CA ARG A 346 0.26 -8.69 18.47
C ARG A 346 -0.52 -10.02 18.56
N TYR A 347 -1.48 -10.26 17.62
CA TYR A 347 -2.31 -11.46 17.55
C TYR A 347 -2.05 -12.25 16.26
N PRO A 348 -0.89 -12.93 16.13
CA PRO A 348 -0.49 -13.58 14.89
C PRO A 348 -1.41 -14.73 14.49
N HIS A 349 -1.95 -15.51 15.44
CA HIS A 349 -2.82 -16.65 15.13
C HIS A 349 -4.14 -16.25 14.49
N GLU A 350 -4.83 -15.27 15.07
CA GLU A 350 -6.06 -14.71 14.53
C GLU A 350 -5.83 -14.14 13.12
N PHE A 351 -4.79 -13.35 12.96
CA PHE A 351 -4.42 -12.77 11.67
C PHE A 351 -4.17 -13.84 10.61
N ILE A 352 -3.35 -14.86 10.91
CA ILE A 352 -3.03 -15.95 9.98
C ILE A 352 -4.31 -16.65 9.53
N LEU A 353 -5.18 -17.04 10.47
CA LEU A 353 -6.41 -17.77 10.16
C LEU A 353 -7.34 -16.95 9.26
N LEU A 354 -7.58 -15.69 9.62
CA LEU A 354 -8.46 -14.79 8.87
C LEU A 354 -7.92 -14.52 7.47
N GLN A 355 -6.62 -14.21 7.33
CA GLN A 355 -6.02 -13.87 6.05
C GLN A 355 -5.90 -15.07 5.11
N LEU A 356 -5.57 -16.25 5.63
CA LEU A 356 -5.50 -17.47 4.81
C LEU A 356 -6.88 -17.88 4.29
N ALA A 357 -7.90 -17.81 5.13
CA ALA A 357 -9.26 -18.15 4.72
C ALA A 357 -9.80 -17.15 3.69
N ALA A 358 -9.60 -15.86 3.90
CA ALA A 358 -9.99 -14.81 2.94
C ALA A 358 -9.28 -14.98 1.60
N GLY A 359 -7.96 -15.30 1.62
CA GLY A 359 -7.19 -15.59 0.41
C GLY A 359 -7.68 -16.83 -0.33
N LEU A 360 -8.03 -17.91 0.37
CA LEU A 360 -8.62 -19.11 -0.24
C LEU A 360 -9.96 -18.81 -0.91
N VAL A 361 -10.86 -18.08 -0.22
CA VAL A 361 -12.16 -17.68 -0.79
C VAL A 361 -11.97 -16.78 -2.00
N ALA A 362 -11.02 -15.85 -1.96
CA ALA A 362 -10.69 -15.00 -3.11
C ALA A 362 -10.21 -15.84 -4.31
N ILE A 363 -9.35 -16.85 -4.08
CA ILE A 363 -8.91 -17.77 -5.13
C ILE A 363 -10.07 -18.58 -5.70
N PHE A 364 -10.95 -19.15 -4.87
CA PHE A 364 -12.03 -20.01 -5.33
C PHE A 364 -13.16 -19.25 -6.01
N SER A 365 -13.47 -18.04 -5.54
CA SER A 365 -14.54 -17.22 -6.10
C SER A 365 -14.20 -16.64 -7.49
N LEU A 366 -12.89 -16.53 -7.81
CA LEU A 366 -12.41 -15.93 -9.03
C LEU A 366 -11.71 -16.97 -9.92
N ARG A 367 -12.47 -17.77 -10.69
CA ARG A 367 -11.87 -18.79 -11.59
C ARG A 367 -11.08 -18.13 -12.73
N GLU A 368 -11.71 -17.19 -13.44
CA GLU A 368 -11.11 -16.39 -14.50
C GLU A 368 -11.72 -15.00 -14.44
N LEU A 369 -10.89 -13.98 -14.33
CA LEU A 369 -11.36 -12.59 -14.36
C LEU A 369 -11.59 -12.18 -15.82
N SER A 370 -12.84 -12.19 -16.24
CA SER A 370 -13.28 -11.74 -17.56
C SER A 370 -14.28 -10.58 -17.48
N GLN A 371 -14.94 -10.40 -16.33
CA GLN A 371 -15.95 -9.37 -16.09
C GLN A 371 -15.73 -8.64 -14.78
N ARG A 372 -16.00 -7.33 -14.77
CA ARG A 372 -15.89 -6.48 -13.56
C ARG A 372 -16.78 -6.97 -12.40
N SER A 373 -17.96 -7.50 -12.72
CA SER A 373 -18.92 -8.01 -11.72
C SER A 373 -18.38 -9.17 -10.88
N GLN A 374 -17.44 -9.95 -11.41
CA GLN A 374 -16.81 -11.06 -10.67
C GLN A 374 -16.00 -10.55 -9.48
N LEU A 375 -15.34 -9.40 -9.62
CA LEU A 375 -14.56 -8.79 -8.54
C LEU A 375 -15.46 -8.29 -7.40
N PHE A 376 -16.62 -7.70 -7.71
CA PHE A 376 -17.62 -7.32 -6.69
C PHE A 376 -18.11 -8.53 -5.90
N ARG A 377 -18.43 -9.62 -6.58
CA ARG A 377 -18.84 -10.88 -5.92
C ARG A 377 -17.72 -11.40 -5.02
N THR A 378 -16.46 -11.38 -5.49
CA THR A 378 -15.31 -11.81 -4.70
C THR A 378 -15.11 -10.93 -3.47
N ALA A 379 -15.21 -9.61 -3.61
CA ALA A 379 -15.08 -8.67 -2.49
C ALA A 379 -16.15 -8.92 -1.43
N LEU A 380 -17.41 -9.11 -1.84
CA LEU A 380 -18.51 -9.45 -0.91
C LEU A 380 -18.26 -10.77 -0.16
N LEU A 381 -17.83 -11.81 -0.88
CA LEU A 381 -17.52 -13.10 -0.26
C LEU A 381 -16.34 -12.99 0.73
N VAL A 382 -15.33 -12.19 0.43
CA VAL A 382 -14.20 -11.94 1.32
C VAL A 382 -14.66 -11.23 2.59
N ILE A 383 -15.48 -10.17 2.48
CA ILE A 383 -16.06 -9.46 3.64
C ILE A 383 -16.86 -10.44 4.52
N LEU A 384 -17.74 -11.24 3.91
CA LEU A 384 -18.55 -12.24 4.64
C LEU A 384 -17.67 -13.29 5.32
N THR A 385 -16.60 -13.72 4.67
CA THR A 385 -15.65 -14.67 5.24
C THR A 385 -14.96 -14.12 6.48
N TYR A 386 -14.44 -12.88 6.40
CA TYR A 386 -13.87 -12.20 7.55
C TYR A 386 -14.87 -12.07 8.69
N ALA A 387 -16.08 -11.58 8.39
CA ALA A 387 -17.12 -11.38 9.38
C ALA A 387 -17.53 -12.67 10.08
N ALA A 388 -17.75 -13.73 9.33
CA ALA A 388 -18.18 -15.04 9.87
C ALA A 388 -17.08 -15.70 10.72
N LEU A 389 -15.83 -15.69 10.24
CA LEU A 389 -14.71 -16.28 10.98
C LEU A 389 -14.35 -15.47 12.22
N TYR A 390 -14.34 -14.15 12.12
CA TYR A 390 -14.08 -13.29 13.27
C TYR A 390 -15.16 -13.46 14.34
N PHE A 391 -16.43 -13.46 13.94
CA PHE A 391 -17.56 -13.75 14.83
C PHE A 391 -17.41 -15.11 15.52
N SER A 392 -17.06 -16.17 14.76
CA SER A 392 -16.83 -17.49 15.31
C SER A 392 -15.66 -17.52 16.29
N PHE A 393 -14.59 -16.79 15.98
CA PHE A 393 -13.43 -16.68 16.85
C PHE A 393 -13.77 -15.95 18.16
N GLU A 394 -14.50 -14.84 18.10
CA GLU A 394 -14.97 -14.12 19.28
C GLU A 394 -15.89 -14.97 20.16
N LEU A 395 -16.82 -15.75 19.57
CA LEU A 395 -17.66 -16.67 20.33
C LEU A 395 -16.85 -17.76 21.08
N ILE A 396 -15.77 -18.23 20.47
CA ILE A 396 -14.89 -19.25 21.10
C ILE A 396 -14.08 -18.63 22.23
N THR A 397 -13.67 -17.37 22.12
CA THR A 397 -12.73 -16.74 23.05
C THR A 397 -13.42 -15.99 24.18
N GLU A 398 -14.52 -15.27 23.91
CA GLU A 398 -15.13 -14.32 24.86
C GLU A 398 -16.35 -14.90 25.59
N ASN A 399 -17.05 -15.89 25.01
CA ASN A 399 -18.29 -16.48 25.55
C ASN A 399 -19.41 -15.48 25.90
N ASP A 400 -19.32 -14.23 25.46
CA ASP A 400 -20.24 -13.14 25.78
C ASP A 400 -20.49 -12.27 24.54
N LEU A 401 -21.74 -12.26 24.05
CA LEU A 401 -22.14 -11.49 22.86
C LEU A 401 -22.09 -9.98 23.07
N SER A 402 -22.14 -9.50 24.32
CA SER A 402 -22.11 -8.06 24.63
C SER A 402 -20.71 -7.45 24.45
N LYS A 403 -19.67 -8.26 24.38
CA LYS A 403 -18.27 -7.83 24.26
C LYS A 403 -17.73 -7.85 22.83
N LEU A 404 -18.59 -8.07 21.85
CA LEU A 404 -18.21 -8.09 20.43
C LEU A 404 -17.62 -6.75 19.97
N ASN A 405 -16.43 -6.81 19.35
CA ASN A 405 -15.77 -5.60 18.85
C ASN A 405 -16.32 -5.19 17.47
N GLY A 406 -17.36 -4.34 17.47
CA GLY A 406 -18.00 -3.87 16.24
C GLY A 406 -17.07 -3.13 15.25
N SER A 407 -15.96 -2.55 15.74
CA SER A 407 -15.03 -1.81 14.87
C SER A 407 -14.29 -2.71 13.87
N MET A 408 -14.08 -3.98 14.19
CA MET A 408 -13.43 -4.93 13.29
C MET A 408 -14.23 -5.15 12.00
N TYR A 409 -15.56 -5.19 12.07
CA TYR A 409 -16.43 -5.33 10.89
C TYR A 409 -16.32 -4.13 9.94
N THR A 410 -16.08 -2.93 10.49
CA THR A 410 -15.79 -1.74 9.69
C THR A 410 -14.47 -1.90 8.92
N TYR A 411 -13.41 -2.40 9.58
CA TYR A 411 -12.14 -2.66 8.91
C TYR A 411 -12.26 -3.70 7.79
N PHE A 412 -13.03 -4.77 8.00
CA PHE A 412 -13.30 -5.78 6.96
C PHE A 412 -14.08 -5.21 5.78
N THR A 413 -15.02 -4.29 6.04
CA THR A 413 -15.77 -3.61 4.98
C THR A 413 -14.84 -2.72 4.16
N VAL A 414 -13.99 -1.90 4.80
CA VAL A 414 -12.99 -1.07 4.12
C VAL A 414 -12.03 -1.93 3.31
N ASN A 415 -11.55 -3.06 3.87
CA ASN A 415 -10.71 -4.03 3.17
C ASN A 415 -11.36 -4.52 1.87
N GLY A 416 -12.64 -4.93 1.93
CA GLY A 416 -13.37 -5.38 0.74
C GLY A 416 -13.58 -4.29 -0.30
N VAL A 417 -13.80 -3.03 0.12
CA VAL A 417 -13.86 -1.89 -0.81
C VAL A 417 -12.49 -1.68 -1.48
N LEU A 418 -11.40 -1.73 -0.71
CA LEU A 418 -10.05 -1.62 -1.25
C LEU A 418 -9.70 -2.77 -2.22
N LEU A 419 -10.26 -3.96 -2.02
CA LEU A 419 -10.08 -5.09 -2.95
C LEU A 419 -10.58 -4.74 -4.37
N LEU A 420 -11.58 -3.87 -4.52
CA LEU A 420 -12.08 -3.44 -5.83
C LEU A 420 -11.03 -2.67 -6.64
N PHE A 421 -10.07 -2.02 -5.97
CA PHE A 421 -8.96 -1.36 -6.64
C PHE A 421 -7.99 -2.34 -7.34
N THR A 422 -8.18 -3.64 -7.17
CA THR A 422 -7.46 -4.65 -7.97
C THR A 422 -7.60 -4.38 -9.47
N TYR A 423 -8.78 -3.99 -9.95
CA TYR A 423 -9.04 -3.81 -11.38
C TYR A 423 -8.14 -2.74 -12.03
N PRO A 424 -8.08 -1.50 -11.56
CA PRO A 424 -7.16 -0.51 -12.11
C PRO A 424 -5.68 -0.88 -11.87
N LEU A 425 -5.38 -1.58 -10.77
CA LEU A 425 -4.02 -2.01 -10.46
C LEU A 425 -3.52 -3.07 -11.45
N LEU A 426 -4.39 -3.97 -11.93
CA LEU A 426 -4.04 -4.95 -12.96
C LEU A 426 -3.48 -4.29 -14.21
N PHE A 427 -4.09 -3.21 -14.70
CA PHE A 427 -3.61 -2.48 -15.87
C PHE A 427 -2.19 -1.93 -15.67
N LEU A 428 -1.91 -1.37 -14.47
CA LEU A 428 -0.58 -0.88 -14.13
C LEU A 428 0.46 -2.02 -14.11
N LEU A 429 0.09 -3.15 -13.50
CA LEU A 429 0.96 -4.32 -13.39
C LEU A 429 1.21 -4.98 -14.75
N GLU A 430 0.21 -5.05 -15.63
CA GLU A 430 0.37 -5.52 -17.01
C GLU A 430 1.45 -4.72 -17.75
N LYS A 431 1.35 -3.40 -17.67
CA LYS A 431 2.29 -2.50 -18.35
C LYS A 431 3.70 -2.59 -17.77
N THR A 432 3.81 -2.74 -16.44
CA THR A 432 5.11 -2.74 -15.74
C THR A 432 5.85 -4.06 -15.92
N PHE A 433 5.15 -5.20 -15.81
CA PHE A 433 5.76 -6.53 -15.81
C PHE A 433 5.61 -7.29 -17.13
N GLY A 434 4.93 -6.70 -18.13
CA GLY A 434 4.77 -7.26 -19.45
C GLY A 434 3.85 -8.49 -19.50
N PHE A 435 2.80 -8.49 -18.67
CA PHE A 435 1.74 -9.48 -18.69
C PHE A 435 0.57 -9.03 -19.57
N THR A 436 -0.33 -9.96 -19.85
CA THR A 436 -1.61 -9.70 -20.52
C THR A 436 -2.67 -10.51 -19.80
N SER A 437 -3.65 -9.84 -19.20
CA SER A 437 -4.76 -10.51 -18.51
C SER A 437 -5.86 -10.93 -19.50
N ASN A 438 -6.74 -11.82 -19.03
CA ASN A 438 -7.93 -12.16 -19.79
C ASN A 438 -8.86 -10.95 -20.00
N VAL A 439 -8.84 -9.96 -19.11
CA VAL A 439 -9.61 -8.71 -19.28
C VAL A 439 -9.15 -7.97 -20.52
N THR A 440 -7.85 -7.74 -20.66
CA THR A 440 -7.25 -7.10 -21.83
C THR A 440 -7.52 -7.90 -23.11
N LEU A 441 -7.45 -9.24 -23.05
CA LEU A 441 -7.77 -10.10 -24.21
C LEU A 441 -9.24 -9.99 -24.61
N VAL A 442 -10.17 -9.91 -23.65
CA VAL A 442 -11.61 -9.72 -23.94
C VAL A 442 -11.85 -8.33 -24.55
N GLU A 443 -11.21 -7.29 -24.05
CA GLU A 443 -11.29 -5.94 -24.61
C GLU A 443 -10.75 -5.90 -26.04
N LEU A 444 -9.61 -6.53 -26.31
CA LEU A 444 -9.03 -6.66 -27.65
C LEU A 444 -9.89 -7.50 -28.60
N SER A 445 -10.64 -8.49 -28.09
CA SER A 445 -11.55 -9.31 -28.91
C SER A 445 -12.84 -8.58 -29.33
N ASN A 446 -13.05 -7.36 -28.86
CA ASN A 446 -14.21 -6.58 -29.28
C ASN A 446 -14.07 -6.17 -30.75
N ILE A 447 -14.96 -6.69 -31.57
CA ILE A 447 -14.98 -6.42 -33.03
C ILE A 447 -15.17 -4.93 -33.36
N ASN A 448 -15.72 -4.15 -32.45
CA ASN A 448 -15.85 -2.70 -32.59
C ASN A 448 -14.58 -1.93 -32.20
N SER A 449 -13.51 -2.62 -31.81
CA SER A 449 -12.22 -1.96 -31.54
C SER A 449 -11.70 -1.29 -32.81
N PRO A 450 -11.01 -0.14 -32.72
CA PRO A 450 -10.65 0.64 -33.92
C PRO A 450 -9.90 -0.15 -35.00
N LEU A 451 -8.99 -1.05 -34.59
CA LEU A 451 -8.19 -1.83 -35.51
C LEU A 451 -8.99 -2.96 -36.16
N LEU A 452 -9.79 -3.72 -35.40
CA LEU A 452 -10.66 -4.79 -35.97
C LEU A 452 -11.78 -4.21 -36.79
N ARG A 453 -12.32 -3.06 -36.44
CA ARG A 453 -13.29 -2.35 -37.25
C ARG A 453 -12.67 -1.93 -38.58
N ARG A 454 -11.46 -1.35 -38.59
CA ARG A 454 -10.74 -1.02 -39.84
C ARG A 454 -10.48 -2.29 -40.66
N LEU A 455 -10.08 -3.41 -40.02
CA LEU A 455 -9.91 -4.69 -40.72
C LEU A 455 -11.20 -5.12 -41.42
N SER A 456 -12.34 -5.05 -40.76
CA SER A 456 -13.65 -5.45 -41.33
C SER A 456 -14.12 -4.56 -42.46
N GLU A 457 -13.76 -3.28 -42.46
CA GLU A 457 -14.11 -2.30 -43.50
C GLU A 457 -13.16 -2.39 -44.72
N THR A 458 -11.86 -2.63 -44.50
CA THR A 458 -10.84 -2.62 -45.55
C THR A 458 -10.69 -3.97 -46.24
N VAL A 459 -10.75 -5.07 -45.49
CA VAL A 459 -10.54 -6.46 -45.97
C VAL A 459 -11.59 -7.41 -45.37
N PRO A 460 -12.85 -7.29 -45.76
CA PRO A 460 -13.96 -8.05 -45.18
C PRO A 460 -13.81 -9.58 -45.32
N GLY A 461 -13.19 -10.05 -46.41
CA GLY A 461 -12.90 -11.48 -46.62
C GLY A 461 -11.90 -12.02 -45.57
N THR A 462 -10.82 -11.29 -45.32
CA THR A 462 -9.84 -11.62 -44.31
C THR A 462 -10.45 -11.54 -42.88
N PHE A 463 -11.31 -10.55 -42.61
CA PHE A 463 -12.00 -10.46 -41.32
C PHE A 463 -12.90 -11.67 -41.06
N GLN A 464 -13.68 -12.12 -42.08
CA GLN A 464 -14.51 -13.33 -41.97
C GLN A 464 -13.66 -14.58 -41.74
N HIS A 465 -12.55 -14.73 -42.48
CA HIS A 465 -11.57 -15.78 -42.27
C HIS A 465 -11.07 -15.79 -40.84
N SER A 466 -10.55 -14.66 -40.35
CA SER A 466 -10.04 -14.53 -39.00
C SER A 466 -11.08 -14.88 -37.93
N MET A 467 -12.36 -14.53 -38.13
CA MET A 467 -13.45 -14.92 -37.24
C MET A 467 -13.71 -16.44 -37.21
N GLN A 468 -13.64 -17.10 -38.35
CA GLN A 468 -13.82 -18.55 -38.44
C GLN A 468 -12.65 -19.30 -37.83
N VAL A 469 -11.41 -18.85 -38.13
CA VAL A 469 -10.19 -19.38 -37.49
C VAL A 469 -10.24 -19.18 -35.98
N ALA A 470 -10.68 -18.01 -35.49
CA ALA A 470 -10.81 -17.72 -34.06
C ALA A 470 -11.80 -18.68 -33.38
N ASN A 471 -12.94 -18.98 -33.99
CA ASN A 471 -13.90 -19.91 -33.45
C ASN A 471 -13.38 -21.36 -33.42
N LEU A 472 -12.74 -21.79 -34.51
CA LEU A 472 -12.18 -23.13 -34.67
C LEU A 472 -11.03 -23.37 -33.67
N ALA A 473 -10.08 -22.43 -33.63
CA ALA A 473 -8.90 -22.50 -32.78
C ALA A 473 -9.24 -22.41 -31.25
N ALA A 474 -10.19 -21.53 -30.89
CA ALA A 474 -10.61 -21.38 -29.51
C ALA A 474 -11.27 -22.64 -28.92
N GLU A 475 -12.08 -23.33 -29.75
CA GLU A 475 -12.68 -24.60 -29.31
C GLU A 475 -11.63 -25.69 -29.11
N ALA A 476 -10.68 -25.81 -30.04
CA ALA A 476 -9.57 -26.76 -29.88
C ALA A 476 -8.71 -26.46 -28.65
N ALA A 477 -8.40 -25.17 -28.42
CA ALA A 477 -7.67 -24.72 -27.25
C ALA A 477 -8.40 -25.10 -25.94
N ASN A 478 -9.71 -24.91 -25.89
CA ASN A 478 -10.54 -25.28 -24.74
C ASN A 478 -10.47 -26.80 -24.44
N ARG A 479 -10.55 -27.64 -25.48
CA ARG A 479 -10.51 -29.10 -25.34
C ARG A 479 -9.19 -29.65 -24.82
N ILE A 480 -8.07 -29.02 -25.15
CA ILE A 480 -6.75 -29.45 -24.66
C ILE A 480 -6.29 -28.66 -23.42
N GLY A 481 -7.15 -27.81 -22.84
CA GLY A 481 -6.80 -26.99 -21.67
C GLY A 481 -5.75 -25.92 -21.94
N ALA A 482 -5.65 -25.41 -23.18
CA ALA A 482 -4.88 -24.23 -23.54
C ALA A 482 -5.71 -22.95 -23.31
N LYS A 483 -5.08 -21.77 -23.41
CA LYS A 483 -5.72 -20.47 -23.16
C LYS A 483 -6.63 -20.06 -24.31
N SER A 484 -7.88 -20.53 -24.28
CA SER A 484 -8.87 -20.33 -25.36
C SER A 484 -9.09 -18.88 -25.72
N GLN A 485 -9.21 -17.96 -24.74
CA GLN A 485 -9.38 -16.53 -24.99
C GLN A 485 -8.17 -15.90 -25.69
N LEU A 486 -6.95 -16.33 -25.32
CA LEU A 486 -5.70 -15.88 -25.94
C LEU A 486 -5.65 -16.31 -27.41
N VAL A 487 -5.98 -17.59 -27.71
CA VAL A 487 -6.01 -18.11 -29.07
C VAL A 487 -7.06 -17.37 -29.92
N ARG A 488 -8.26 -17.18 -29.36
CA ARG A 488 -9.33 -16.42 -30.02
C ARG A 488 -8.88 -15.02 -30.40
N THR A 489 -8.28 -14.30 -29.44
CA THR A 489 -7.81 -12.93 -29.67
C THR A 489 -6.67 -12.92 -30.67
N GLY A 490 -5.68 -13.82 -30.53
CA GLY A 490 -4.57 -13.94 -31.50
C GLY A 490 -5.03 -14.19 -32.92
N ALA A 491 -6.03 -15.07 -33.08
CA ALA A 491 -6.64 -15.38 -34.40
C ALA A 491 -7.34 -14.18 -35.03
N LEU A 492 -7.96 -13.28 -34.24
CA LEU A 492 -8.57 -12.07 -34.80
C LEU A 492 -7.57 -11.08 -35.39
N TYR A 493 -6.30 -11.13 -34.92
CA TYR A 493 -5.26 -10.17 -35.33
C TYR A 493 -4.18 -10.78 -36.22
N HIS A 494 -4.14 -12.10 -36.44
CA HIS A 494 -2.99 -12.74 -37.10
C HIS A 494 -2.72 -12.20 -38.48
N ASP A 495 -3.75 -11.82 -39.19
CA ASP A 495 -3.76 -11.40 -40.60
C ASP A 495 -3.98 -9.89 -40.83
N ILE A 496 -3.81 -9.04 -39.79
CA ILE A 496 -4.05 -7.59 -39.95
C ILE A 496 -3.16 -6.92 -40.98
N GLY A 497 -2.02 -7.51 -41.31
CA GLY A 497 -1.10 -6.98 -42.33
C GLY A 497 -1.65 -7.03 -43.74
N LYS A 498 -2.64 -7.88 -44.04
CA LYS A 498 -3.30 -7.92 -45.32
C LYS A 498 -4.03 -6.62 -45.71
N MET A 499 -4.27 -5.73 -44.71
CA MET A 499 -4.81 -4.39 -44.95
C MET A 499 -3.88 -3.48 -45.77
N GLU A 500 -2.59 -3.75 -45.85
CA GLU A 500 -1.65 -2.92 -46.60
C GLU A 500 -1.72 -3.21 -48.11
N ASN A 501 -2.01 -4.47 -48.52
CA ASN A 501 -2.09 -4.90 -49.91
C ASN A 501 -3.34 -5.78 -50.18
N PRO A 502 -4.57 -5.29 -49.95
CA PRO A 502 -5.80 -6.10 -49.96
C PRO A 502 -6.04 -6.94 -51.20
N VAL A 503 -5.78 -6.35 -52.39
CA VAL A 503 -6.10 -6.95 -53.69
C VAL A 503 -5.27 -8.18 -54.08
N PHE A 504 -4.15 -8.39 -53.39
CA PHE A 504 -3.28 -9.55 -53.60
C PHE A 504 -3.78 -10.83 -52.89
N PHE A 505 -4.74 -10.72 -51.99
CA PHE A 505 -5.29 -11.85 -51.25
C PHE A 505 -6.64 -12.26 -51.87
N THR A 506 -6.75 -13.53 -52.24
CA THR A 506 -7.89 -14.06 -53.00
C THR A 506 -9.24 -13.86 -52.30
N GLU A 507 -9.28 -13.95 -51.00
CA GLU A 507 -10.48 -13.75 -50.18
C GLU A 507 -11.03 -12.32 -50.23
N ASN A 508 -10.23 -11.34 -50.67
CA ASN A 508 -10.63 -9.93 -50.79
C ASN A 508 -10.82 -9.51 -52.29
N GLN A 509 -10.57 -10.39 -53.22
CA GLN A 509 -10.77 -10.09 -54.68
C GLN A 509 -12.25 -10.13 -55.03
N SER A 510 -12.82 -9.02 -55.45
CA SER A 510 -14.18 -8.92 -55.96
C SER A 510 -14.12 -8.90 -57.49
N GLY A 511 -14.17 -10.08 -58.11
CA GLY A 511 -14.46 -10.30 -59.54
C GLY A 511 -13.65 -9.44 -60.52
N GLY A 512 -12.33 -9.56 -60.54
CA GLY A 512 -11.53 -8.69 -61.40
C GLY A 512 -10.18 -9.28 -61.82
N VAL A 513 -9.25 -8.43 -62.15
CA VAL A 513 -7.91 -8.79 -62.62
C VAL A 513 -7.10 -9.30 -61.43
N ASN A 514 -6.56 -10.51 -61.52
CA ASN A 514 -5.61 -11.04 -60.52
C ASN A 514 -4.27 -10.27 -60.66
N PRO A 515 -3.87 -9.48 -59.65
CA PRO A 515 -2.66 -8.64 -59.73
C PRO A 515 -1.37 -9.46 -59.85
N HIS A 516 -1.37 -10.73 -59.43
CA HIS A 516 -0.23 -11.64 -59.51
C HIS A 516 0.13 -11.99 -60.97
N LYS A 517 -0.79 -11.80 -61.94
CA LYS A 517 -0.52 -12.10 -63.38
C LYS A 517 0.59 -11.23 -63.99
N ASN A 518 0.85 -10.07 -63.41
CA ASN A 518 1.85 -9.12 -63.90
C ASN A 518 3.18 -9.16 -63.08
N LEU A 519 3.32 -10.09 -62.13
CA LEU A 519 4.46 -10.25 -61.26
C LEU A 519 5.12 -11.61 -61.50
N SER A 520 6.45 -11.71 -61.27
CA SER A 520 7.09 -13.01 -61.15
C SER A 520 6.60 -13.79 -59.93
N TYR A 521 6.86 -15.11 -59.88
CA TYR A 521 6.47 -15.93 -58.74
C TYR A 521 7.19 -15.49 -57.45
N GLU A 522 8.46 -15.07 -57.55
CA GLU A 522 9.23 -14.54 -56.42
C GLU A 522 8.63 -13.23 -55.93
N GLN A 523 8.29 -12.31 -56.84
CA GLN A 523 7.65 -11.04 -56.48
C GLN A 523 6.30 -11.28 -55.82
N SER A 524 5.51 -12.18 -56.35
CA SER A 524 4.20 -12.58 -55.82
C SER A 524 4.36 -13.21 -54.44
N ALA A 525 5.34 -14.09 -54.23
CA ALA A 525 5.64 -14.69 -52.95
C ALA A 525 6.03 -13.65 -51.91
N GLN A 526 6.89 -12.68 -52.27
CA GLN A 526 7.32 -11.62 -51.38
C GLN A 526 6.15 -10.69 -50.96
N VAL A 527 5.24 -10.36 -51.85
CA VAL A 527 4.03 -9.59 -51.52
C VAL A 527 3.16 -10.35 -50.52
N ILE A 528 2.98 -11.66 -50.72
CA ILE A 528 2.22 -12.47 -49.78
C ILE A 528 2.94 -12.56 -48.40
N ILE A 529 4.25 -12.83 -48.41
CA ILE A 529 5.05 -12.94 -47.19
C ILE A 529 5.05 -11.63 -46.39
N SER A 530 5.02 -10.48 -47.07
CA SER A 530 5.09 -9.17 -46.42
C SER A 530 3.97 -8.89 -45.43
N HIS A 531 2.80 -9.57 -45.53
CA HIS A 531 1.70 -9.33 -44.60
C HIS A 531 2.08 -9.64 -43.13
N VAL A 532 3.02 -10.56 -42.88
CA VAL A 532 3.50 -10.87 -41.56
C VAL A 532 4.28 -9.67 -40.99
N THR A 533 5.22 -9.13 -41.76
CA THR A 533 6.02 -7.97 -41.34
C THR A 533 5.20 -6.69 -41.22
N ASP A 534 4.25 -6.48 -42.13
CA ASP A 534 3.36 -5.32 -42.12
C ASP A 534 2.33 -5.44 -40.96
N GLY A 535 1.87 -6.67 -40.68
CA GLY A 535 1.05 -6.96 -39.50
C GLY A 535 1.76 -6.64 -38.21
N LEU A 536 3.04 -6.97 -38.08
CA LEU A 536 3.85 -6.62 -36.92
C LEU A 536 4.01 -5.10 -36.75
N LYS A 537 4.25 -4.35 -37.85
CA LYS A 537 4.31 -2.89 -37.86
C LYS A 537 2.98 -2.26 -37.38
N LEU A 538 1.87 -2.76 -37.89
CA LEU A 538 0.53 -2.32 -37.50
C LEU A 538 0.25 -2.64 -35.99
N ALA A 539 0.66 -3.82 -35.54
CA ALA A 539 0.53 -4.23 -34.17
C ALA A 539 1.37 -3.34 -33.20
N GLU A 540 2.57 -2.93 -33.64
CA GLU A 540 3.40 -1.98 -32.86
C GLU A 540 2.78 -0.60 -32.82
N LYS A 541 2.33 -0.07 -33.95
CA LYS A 541 1.65 1.24 -34.06
C LYS A 541 0.42 1.32 -33.15
N ASN A 542 -0.29 0.21 -32.98
CA ASN A 542 -1.49 0.12 -32.14
C ASN A 542 -1.23 -0.41 -30.74
N ASN A 543 0.04 -0.51 -30.31
CA ASN A 543 0.45 -0.97 -28.98
C ASN A 543 -0.15 -2.33 -28.58
N LEU A 544 -0.31 -3.26 -29.52
CA LEU A 544 -0.78 -4.60 -29.19
C LEU A 544 0.21 -5.34 -28.28
N PRO A 545 -0.29 -6.14 -27.32
CA PRO A 545 0.56 -6.94 -26.43
C PRO A 545 1.48 -7.87 -27.21
N LYS A 546 2.66 -8.14 -26.64
CA LYS A 546 3.64 -9.05 -27.25
C LYS A 546 3.04 -10.41 -27.61
N VAL A 547 2.22 -10.97 -26.70
CA VAL A 547 1.57 -12.27 -26.94
C VAL A 547 0.67 -12.29 -28.18
N ILE A 548 0.10 -11.16 -28.60
CA ILE A 548 -0.67 -11.05 -29.83
C ILE A 548 0.27 -10.93 -31.05
N LYS A 549 1.36 -10.18 -30.94
CA LYS A 549 2.40 -10.10 -31.97
C LYS A 549 3.03 -11.48 -32.26
N ASP A 550 3.16 -12.32 -31.22
CA ASP A 550 3.67 -13.70 -31.37
C ASP A 550 2.75 -14.52 -32.31
N PHE A 551 1.42 -14.35 -32.30
CA PHE A 551 0.52 -14.99 -33.23
C PHE A 551 0.73 -14.48 -34.67
N ILE A 552 0.90 -13.17 -34.85
CA ILE A 552 1.17 -12.59 -36.17
C ILE A 552 2.47 -13.14 -36.77
N SER A 553 3.52 -13.28 -35.98
CA SER A 553 4.81 -13.74 -36.45
C SER A 553 4.88 -15.24 -36.71
N THR A 554 4.09 -16.05 -35.98
CA THR A 554 4.25 -17.52 -35.97
C THR A 554 3.22 -18.29 -36.80
N HIS A 555 2.12 -17.68 -37.25
CA HIS A 555 1.01 -18.42 -37.88
C HIS A 555 1.40 -19.15 -39.14
N HIS A 556 2.41 -18.69 -39.87
CA HIS A 556 3.02 -19.39 -41.00
C HIS A 556 4.40 -20.02 -40.68
N GLY A 557 4.95 -19.72 -39.48
CA GLY A 557 6.26 -20.22 -39.09
C GLY A 557 7.35 -19.89 -40.14
N ARG A 558 8.18 -20.86 -40.43
CA ARG A 558 9.14 -20.85 -41.54
C ARG A 558 8.65 -21.68 -42.72
N GLY A 559 7.33 -21.70 -42.95
CA GLY A 559 6.72 -22.34 -44.09
C GLY A 559 7.05 -21.65 -45.40
N LYS A 560 6.81 -22.36 -46.53
CA LYS A 560 6.97 -21.82 -47.88
C LYS A 560 5.62 -21.40 -48.42
N THR A 561 5.61 -20.38 -49.28
CA THR A 561 4.48 -20.04 -50.17
C THR A 561 4.33 -21.10 -51.25
N LYS A 562 3.80 -22.29 -50.86
CA LYS A 562 3.80 -23.53 -51.66
C LYS A 562 3.30 -23.34 -53.09
N TYR A 563 2.24 -22.55 -53.30
CA TYR A 563 1.71 -22.28 -54.61
C TYR A 563 2.75 -21.66 -55.54
N PHE A 564 3.37 -20.57 -55.17
CA PHE A 564 4.36 -19.88 -56.00
C PHE A 564 5.67 -20.67 -56.11
N TYR A 565 6.09 -21.32 -55.07
CA TYR A 565 7.28 -22.17 -55.04
C TYR A 565 7.14 -23.35 -56.04
N ILE A 566 6.01 -24.06 -56.02
CA ILE A 566 5.73 -25.19 -56.91
C ILE A 566 5.54 -24.71 -58.34
N SER A 567 4.83 -23.60 -58.57
CA SER A 567 4.65 -23.02 -59.90
C SER A 567 5.98 -22.63 -60.50
N TRP A 568 6.85 -21.99 -59.75
CA TRP A 568 8.20 -21.64 -60.19
C TRP A 568 9.00 -22.89 -60.59
N LYS A 569 9.00 -23.92 -59.73
CA LYS A 569 9.71 -25.17 -59.99
C LYS A 569 9.22 -25.93 -61.20
N ASN A 570 7.92 -25.85 -61.49
CA ASN A 570 7.32 -26.46 -62.69
C ASN A 570 7.68 -25.74 -63.94
N GLU A 571 7.90 -24.41 -63.92
CA GLU A 571 8.34 -23.61 -65.07
C GLU A 571 9.86 -23.67 -65.29
N HIS A 572 10.63 -23.96 -64.24
CA HIS A 572 12.12 -24.03 -64.27
C HIS A 572 12.62 -25.37 -63.73
N PRO A 573 12.34 -26.49 -64.43
CA PRO A 573 12.62 -27.83 -63.90
C PRO A 573 14.12 -28.10 -63.67
N ASP A 574 14.99 -27.41 -64.40
CA ASP A 574 16.45 -27.59 -64.38
C ASP A 574 17.18 -26.58 -63.49
N GLU A 575 16.43 -25.69 -62.79
CA GLU A 575 16.98 -24.66 -61.92
C GLU A 575 16.56 -24.87 -60.45
N GLU A 576 17.40 -24.48 -59.52
CA GLU A 576 17.04 -24.46 -58.12
C GLU A 576 16.59 -23.06 -57.70
N PRO A 577 15.37 -22.95 -57.07
CA PRO A 577 14.85 -21.67 -56.63
C PRO A 577 15.64 -21.13 -55.44
N ASN A 578 15.76 -19.81 -55.35
CA ASN A 578 16.17 -19.19 -54.10
C ASN A 578 15.08 -19.37 -53.06
N GLU A 579 15.25 -20.39 -52.21
CA GLU A 579 14.24 -20.77 -51.20
C GLU A 579 13.90 -19.64 -50.22
N GLU A 580 14.83 -18.72 -49.95
CA GLU A 580 14.60 -17.58 -49.03
C GLU A 580 13.50 -16.66 -49.53
N LEU A 581 13.37 -16.51 -50.86
CA LEU A 581 12.32 -15.66 -51.46
C LEU A 581 10.91 -16.23 -51.31
N PHE A 582 10.79 -17.52 -51.04
CA PHE A 582 9.50 -18.20 -50.89
C PHE A 582 9.20 -18.59 -49.45
N THR A 583 10.13 -18.32 -48.49
CA THR A 583 10.04 -18.77 -47.09
C THR A 583 9.62 -17.62 -46.19
N TYR A 584 8.63 -17.87 -45.33
CA TYR A 584 8.22 -16.92 -44.28
C TYR A 584 9.33 -16.69 -43.25
N PRO A 585 9.43 -15.50 -42.67
CA PRO A 585 10.53 -15.14 -41.76
C PRO A 585 10.50 -15.91 -40.42
N GLY A 586 9.36 -16.49 -40.05
CA GLY A 586 9.21 -17.17 -38.78
C GLY A 586 9.09 -16.21 -37.55
N PRO A 587 9.29 -16.70 -36.39
CA PRO A 587 9.68 -18.06 -35.98
C PRO A 587 8.57 -19.10 -36.10
N ASN A 588 8.93 -20.39 -35.95
CA ASN A 588 7.94 -21.45 -35.81
C ASN A 588 7.16 -21.29 -34.47
N PRO A 589 5.91 -21.85 -34.40
CA PRO A 589 5.16 -21.86 -33.15
C PRO A 589 5.97 -22.44 -31.98
N PHE A 590 5.96 -21.73 -30.85
CA PHE A 590 6.68 -22.09 -29.63
C PHE A 590 5.77 -22.22 -28.38
N THR A 591 4.45 -21.98 -28.56
CA THR A 591 3.43 -22.24 -27.54
C THR A 591 2.32 -23.11 -28.11
N ARG A 592 1.58 -23.82 -27.25
CA ARG A 592 0.41 -24.61 -27.69
C ARG A 592 -0.61 -23.72 -28.42
N GLU A 593 -0.81 -22.52 -27.93
CA GLU A 593 -1.74 -21.55 -28.46
C GLU A 593 -1.37 -21.13 -29.90
N THR A 594 -0.10 -20.82 -30.16
CA THR A 594 0.38 -20.45 -31.49
C THR A 594 0.36 -21.64 -32.47
N ALA A 595 0.64 -22.85 -31.98
CA ALA A 595 0.53 -24.07 -32.79
C ALA A 595 -0.92 -24.39 -33.23
N ILE A 596 -1.89 -24.21 -32.30
CA ILE A 596 -3.31 -24.38 -32.60
C ILE A 596 -3.75 -23.38 -33.67
N LEU A 597 -3.28 -22.11 -33.57
CA LEU A 597 -3.60 -21.13 -34.61
C LEU A 597 -3.05 -21.56 -35.98
N MET A 598 -1.78 -21.94 -36.06
CA MET A 598 -1.19 -22.39 -37.34
C MET A 598 -1.94 -23.56 -37.96
N MET A 599 -2.37 -24.54 -37.15
CA MET A 599 -3.19 -25.65 -37.62
C MET A 599 -4.58 -25.17 -38.09
N ALA A 600 -5.23 -24.30 -37.32
CA ALA A 600 -6.58 -23.82 -37.60
C ALA A 600 -6.64 -22.95 -38.87
N ASP A 601 -5.66 -22.06 -39.02
CA ASP A 601 -5.52 -21.18 -40.17
C ASP A 601 -5.37 -22.00 -41.47
N ALA A 602 -4.41 -22.91 -41.53
CA ALA A 602 -4.17 -23.77 -42.68
C ALA A 602 -5.39 -24.65 -43.05
N VAL A 603 -6.04 -25.21 -42.03
CA VAL A 603 -7.22 -26.06 -42.21
C VAL A 603 -8.42 -25.26 -42.68
N GLU A 604 -8.68 -24.08 -42.10
CA GLU A 604 -9.80 -23.22 -42.54
C GLU A 604 -9.60 -22.73 -43.99
N ALA A 605 -8.41 -22.21 -44.28
CA ALA A 605 -8.09 -21.74 -45.64
C ALA A 605 -8.25 -22.85 -46.69
N ALA A 606 -7.73 -24.04 -46.42
CA ALA A 606 -7.82 -25.15 -47.36
C ALA A 606 -9.26 -25.70 -47.47
N SER A 607 -10.05 -25.65 -46.42
CA SER A 607 -11.44 -26.15 -46.41
C SER A 607 -12.34 -25.41 -47.40
N ARG A 608 -12.04 -24.13 -47.67
CA ARG A 608 -12.78 -23.33 -48.66
C ARG A 608 -12.59 -23.81 -50.10
N SER A 609 -11.51 -24.53 -50.38
CA SER A 609 -11.18 -25.03 -51.72
C SER A 609 -11.65 -26.47 -51.94
N LEU A 610 -12.38 -27.07 -50.99
CA LEU A 610 -12.94 -28.42 -51.16
C LEU A 610 -14.04 -28.41 -52.22
N PRO A 611 -14.00 -29.33 -53.20
CA PRO A 611 -15.03 -29.44 -54.24
C PRO A 611 -16.37 -29.95 -53.66
N GLU A 612 -16.31 -30.80 -52.63
CA GLU A 612 -17.46 -31.35 -51.90
C GLU A 612 -17.17 -31.43 -50.41
N TYR A 613 -18.16 -31.09 -49.59
CA TYR A 613 -18.07 -31.13 -48.13
C TYR A 613 -18.59 -32.44 -47.54
N THR A 614 -18.05 -33.57 -48.02
CA THR A 614 -18.35 -34.89 -47.45
C THR A 614 -17.54 -35.13 -46.18
N GLU A 615 -18.01 -36.06 -45.33
CA GLU A 615 -17.29 -36.40 -44.10
C GLU A 615 -15.86 -36.89 -44.39
N ASP A 616 -15.71 -37.72 -45.43
CA ASP A 616 -14.39 -38.23 -45.81
C ASP A 616 -13.46 -37.14 -46.36
N SER A 617 -13.99 -36.22 -47.19
CA SER A 617 -13.18 -35.11 -47.71
C SER A 617 -12.67 -34.19 -46.63
N ILE A 618 -13.52 -33.86 -45.64
CA ILE A 618 -13.14 -33.04 -44.49
C ILE A 618 -12.11 -33.78 -43.61
N ASN A 619 -12.35 -35.04 -43.28
CA ASN A 619 -11.44 -35.85 -42.45
C ASN A 619 -10.05 -35.95 -43.09
N ASN A 620 -10.00 -36.30 -44.40
CA ASN A 620 -8.74 -36.40 -45.15
C ASN A 620 -8.01 -35.06 -45.25
N LEU A 621 -8.74 -33.96 -45.46
CA LEU A 621 -8.14 -32.64 -45.49
C LEU A 621 -7.44 -32.29 -44.16
N VAL A 622 -8.16 -32.43 -43.04
CA VAL A 622 -7.64 -32.11 -41.71
C VAL A 622 -6.40 -32.96 -41.37
N ASP A 623 -6.48 -34.27 -41.67
CA ASP A 623 -5.35 -35.17 -41.40
C ASP A 623 -4.16 -34.78 -42.28
N LYS A 624 -4.32 -34.63 -43.58
CA LYS A 624 -3.25 -34.31 -44.53
C LYS A 624 -2.53 -33.01 -44.17
N ILE A 625 -3.25 -31.96 -43.80
CA ILE A 625 -2.65 -30.67 -43.48
C ILE A 625 -1.86 -30.73 -42.18
N ILE A 626 -2.48 -31.26 -41.14
CA ILE A 626 -1.85 -31.27 -39.80
C ILE A 626 -0.65 -32.25 -39.77
N ASP A 627 -0.77 -33.42 -40.45
CA ASP A 627 0.34 -34.38 -40.52
C ASP A 627 1.51 -33.79 -41.29
N SER A 628 1.25 -33.09 -42.43
CA SER A 628 2.31 -32.36 -43.17
C SER A 628 3.01 -31.33 -42.28
N GLN A 629 2.29 -30.57 -41.44
CA GLN A 629 2.90 -29.58 -40.56
C GLN A 629 3.76 -30.26 -39.46
N VAL A 630 3.33 -31.43 -38.97
CA VAL A 630 4.11 -32.21 -37.98
C VAL A 630 5.37 -32.79 -38.64
N GLU A 631 5.26 -33.37 -39.86
CA GLU A 631 6.36 -33.93 -40.64
C GLU A 631 7.41 -32.89 -41.01
N GLU A 632 6.96 -31.68 -41.43
CA GLU A 632 7.81 -30.54 -41.70
C GLU A 632 8.47 -29.95 -40.44
N GLY A 633 8.08 -30.40 -39.26
CA GLY A 633 8.74 -30.10 -38.00
C GLY A 633 8.41 -28.72 -37.41
N TYR A 634 7.29 -28.09 -37.83
CA TYR A 634 6.92 -26.75 -37.31
C TYR A 634 6.63 -26.70 -35.82
N PHE A 635 6.32 -27.83 -35.16
CA PHE A 635 5.98 -27.92 -33.73
C PHE A 635 7.10 -28.45 -32.87
N LYS A 636 8.33 -28.59 -33.38
CA LYS A 636 9.47 -29.14 -32.60
C LYS A 636 9.81 -28.33 -31.33
N GLU A 637 9.64 -27.02 -31.39
CA GLU A 637 9.92 -26.10 -30.26
C GLU A 637 8.68 -25.85 -29.38
N CYS A 638 7.55 -26.49 -29.70
CA CYS A 638 6.27 -26.27 -29.04
C CYS A 638 6.00 -27.35 -27.99
N PRO A 639 5.53 -27.01 -26.79
CA PRO A 639 5.14 -27.98 -25.75
C PRO A 639 3.76 -28.60 -26.01
N ILE A 640 3.43 -28.88 -27.27
CA ILE A 640 2.21 -29.58 -27.67
C ILE A 640 2.49 -31.10 -27.78
N THR A 641 1.60 -31.92 -27.26
CA THR A 641 1.76 -33.37 -27.30
C THR A 641 1.05 -34.00 -28.50
N PHE A 642 1.46 -35.19 -28.92
CA PHE A 642 0.72 -35.96 -29.93
C PHE A 642 -0.76 -36.21 -29.56
N LYS A 643 -1.06 -36.37 -28.27
CA LYS A 643 -2.44 -36.45 -27.78
C LYS A 643 -3.21 -35.15 -28.01
N ASP A 644 -2.57 -34.00 -27.77
CA ASP A 644 -3.19 -32.69 -28.04
C ASP A 644 -3.48 -32.52 -29.52
N ILE A 645 -2.53 -32.86 -30.40
CA ILE A 645 -2.68 -32.80 -31.85
C ILE A 645 -3.85 -33.69 -32.32
N ALA A 646 -3.95 -34.93 -31.84
CA ALA A 646 -5.05 -35.82 -32.13
C ALA A 646 -6.42 -35.24 -31.72
N THR A 647 -6.45 -34.60 -30.52
CA THR A 647 -7.66 -33.91 -30.05
C THR A 647 -8.01 -32.72 -30.90
N VAL A 648 -7.03 -31.88 -31.29
CA VAL A 648 -7.21 -30.72 -32.18
C VAL A 648 -7.79 -31.17 -33.53
N LYS A 649 -7.24 -32.24 -34.14
CA LYS A 649 -7.77 -32.83 -35.36
C LYS A 649 -9.25 -33.24 -35.24
N SER A 650 -9.58 -33.94 -34.13
CA SER A 650 -10.95 -34.36 -33.87
C SER A 650 -11.91 -33.17 -33.77
N VAL A 651 -11.51 -32.11 -33.06
CA VAL A 651 -12.33 -30.90 -32.91
C VAL A 651 -12.51 -30.20 -34.26
N PHE A 652 -11.45 -30.09 -35.06
CA PHE A 652 -11.55 -29.43 -36.40
C PHE A 652 -12.47 -30.23 -37.33
N LYS A 653 -12.35 -31.55 -37.37
CA LYS A 653 -13.26 -32.41 -38.13
C LYS A 653 -14.72 -32.21 -37.76
N GLU A 654 -15.01 -32.22 -36.43
CA GLU A 654 -16.36 -32.02 -35.90
C GLU A 654 -16.92 -30.63 -36.27
N LYS A 655 -16.12 -29.58 -36.07
CA LYS A 655 -16.55 -28.20 -36.31
C LYS A 655 -16.74 -27.90 -37.79
N LEU A 656 -15.85 -28.35 -38.69
CA LEU A 656 -15.98 -28.15 -40.11
C LEU A 656 -17.24 -28.84 -40.68
N LYS A 657 -17.56 -30.05 -40.21
CA LYS A 657 -18.83 -30.71 -40.56
C LYS A 657 -20.04 -29.86 -40.17
N THR A 658 -19.97 -29.20 -39.00
CA THR A 658 -21.06 -28.32 -38.54
C THR A 658 -21.15 -27.03 -39.37
N ILE A 659 -20.00 -26.43 -39.71
CA ILE A 659 -19.94 -25.19 -40.48
C ILE A 659 -20.48 -25.38 -41.91
N TYR A 660 -20.10 -26.49 -42.54
CA TYR A 660 -20.45 -26.79 -43.96
C TYR A 660 -21.66 -27.70 -44.10
N HIS A 661 -22.45 -27.91 -43.03
CA HIS A 661 -23.68 -28.68 -43.10
C HIS A 661 -24.65 -28.06 -44.13
N THR A 662 -25.00 -28.83 -45.17
CA THR A 662 -25.95 -28.43 -46.18
C THR A 662 -27.32 -28.14 -45.58
N ARG A 663 -27.82 -26.92 -45.76
CA ARG A 663 -29.22 -26.60 -45.41
C ARG A 663 -30.13 -27.34 -46.38
N ILE A 664 -31.21 -27.91 -45.86
CA ILE A 664 -32.29 -28.50 -46.69
C ILE A 664 -32.83 -27.37 -47.56
N SER A 665 -32.78 -27.55 -48.88
CA SER A 665 -33.42 -26.63 -49.82
C SER A 665 -34.93 -26.62 -49.58
N TYR A 666 -35.51 -25.42 -49.45
CA TYR A 666 -36.96 -25.31 -49.34
C TYR A 666 -37.58 -25.78 -50.67
N PRO A 667 -38.61 -26.71 -50.60
CA PRO A 667 -39.30 -27.15 -51.79
C PRO A 667 -40.03 -25.97 -52.46
N GLU A 668 -39.86 -25.84 -53.76
CA GLU A 668 -40.64 -24.87 -54.54
C GLU A 668 -42.09 -25.33 -54.61
N LEU A 669 -43.03 -24.40 -54.44
CA LEU A 669 -44.46 -24.63 -54.73
C LEU A 669 -44.61 -24.92 -56.22
N LYS A 670 -44.90 -26.18 -56.53
CA LYS A 670 -45.31 -26.53 -57.88
C LYS A 670 -46.61 -25.77 -58.21
N LYS A 671 -46.52 -24.81 -59.12
CA LYS A 671 -47.69 -24.12 -59.72
C LYS A 671 -48.54 -25.06 -60.49
#